data_02ac498eceb342c3d4323b8d7999e796
#
_entry.id   02ac498eceb342c3d4323b8d7999e796
#
_cell.length_a   1.000
_cell.length_b   1.000
_cell.length_c   1.000
_cell.angle_alpha   90.00
_cell.angle_beta   90.00
_cell.angle_gamma   90.00
#
_symmetry.space_group_name_H-M   'P 1'
#
loop_
_entity.id
_entity.type
_entity.pdbx_description
1 polymer ?
#
loop_
_entity_poly.entity_id
_entity_poly.type
_entity_poly.pdbx_seq_one_letter_code
_entity_poly.pdbx_strand_id
1 'polypeptide(L)'
;MTNQAMTDQLDTLLSEQRRFPPPPEFAAQANARADLYERARRDRLGFWAEEASNLDWMTPWSEVLEWSPPHAKWFVGGKLNVAANCLDRHLEGPRRNKAAIIWEGEPGDRRVLTYWDLAQDVNRCANALRRLGVRRSDRVAIYLPMIPEAAIAMLACARIGATHSVVFGGFSAESLRDRINDAQAVCVITADCGYRRGQVVPLKRFADEAVKECPSVRHAVVVQRQLGTQSDQAFIKPDGPGETRRYSTFEYPAIQPGSAAPEETSASHVHMAEGRDHWWHELLDRESPDCPPEAMDAEDVLFILYTSGTTGKPKGIVHTTGGYLTQVSSTTKYVFDLKDEDVFWCTADIGWVTGHSYVVYGPLSLGATVVMYEGAPDWPQRDRFWQLIARYGVTVFYTAPTAIRAFMKWGPAFPAGHNLSTLRLLGTVGEPINPEAWIWYHEHIGRSRCPIVDTWWQTETGGIMISPLPGITTTKPGSATLPLPGVSAELVDTSGAALERGGGFLTLTEPWPGMLRTIWGDDERYRQTYWQRFPGRYFAGDGAKVDEYGYWWLLGRVDDVLNVGGHRIGTMEVESALVDHPAVAEAAVVGKHHDLKGQAIAAFVTLKEGNQANADLKDVLKAHVTRKIGAIARPDDILFSADLPKTRSGKIMRRLLKDIAEGRALGDTTTLADPNVVNRLKEMYEEKET
;
A
#
# COMPACT_ATOMS: atom_id res chain seq x y z
N MET A 1 48.01 -1.12 8.80
CA MET A 1 46.91 -0.17 9.08
C MET A 1 46.07 0.00 7.82
N THR A 2 45.17 -0.91 7.47
CA THR A 2 44.29 -0.74 6.26
C THR A 2 43.12 -1.70 6.21
N ASN A 3 42.82 -2.45 7.26
CA ASN A 3 41.75 -3.46 7.20
C ASN A 3 40.52 -3.16 8.07
N GLN A 4 40.46 -2.05 8.78
CA GLN A 4 39.35 -1.74 9.69
C GLN A 4 38.37 -0.68 9.13
N ALA A 5 38.76 0.05 8.09
CA ALA A 5 37.90 1.08 7.47
C ALA A 5 36.94 0.56 6.39
N MET A 6 37.06 -0.71 5.96
CA MET A 6 36.19 -1.30 4.91
C MET A 6 34.91 -1.96 5.42
N THR A 7 34.70 -2.06 6.74
CA THR A 7 33.61 -2.84 7.32
C THR A 7 32.37 -2.04 7.67
N ASP A 8 32.38 -0.71 7.49
CA ASP A 8 31.29 0.17 7.97
C ASP A 8 30.30 0.63 6.89
N GLN A 9 30.59 0.39 5.61
CA GLN A 9 29.70 0.72 4.49
C GLN A 9 28.93 -0.52 3.99
N LEU A 10 27.73 -0.30 3.45
CA LEU A 10 26.99 -1.32 2.72
C LEU A 10 27.65 -1.50 1.36
N ASP A 11 28.07 -2.73 1.02
CA ASP A 11 28.62 -3.04 -0.30
C ASP A 11 27.56 -2.85 -1.38
N THR A 12 27.93 -2.24 -2.49
CA THR A 12 27.02 -1.97 -3.61
C THR A 12 27.54 -2.70 -4.85
N LEU A 13 26.84 -3.75 -5.21
CA LEU A 13 27.30 -4.71 -6.21
C LEU A 13 26.58 -4.55 -7.56
N LEU A 14 25.35 -4.00 -7.55
CA LEU A 14 24.54 -3.83 -8.75
C LEU A 14 24.84 -2.48 -9.44
N SER A 15 25.05 -2.51 -10.76
CA SER A 15 25.19 -1.31 -11.60
C SER A 15 24.14 -1.34 -12.73
N GLU A 16 23.34 -0.26 -12.84
CA GLU A 16 22.35 -0.08 -13.90
C GLU A 16 22.68 1.15 -14.74
N GLN A 17 22.80 0.98 -16.05
CA GLN A 17 23.20 2.05 -16.98
C GLN A 17 22.07 2.49 -17.92
N ARG A 18 20.99 1.70 -18.03
CA ARG A 18 19.86 2.03 -18.89
C ARG A 18 19.15 3.27 -18.35
N ARG A 19 18.75 4.18 -19.25
CA ARG A 19 18.13 5.45 -18.92
C ARG A 19 16.92 5.71 -19.78
N PHE A 20 15.87 6.22 -19.17
CA PHE A 20 14.60 6.52 -19.80
C PHE A 20 14.23 7.98 -19.51
N PRO A 21 14.54 8.92 -20.43
CA PRO A 21 14.12 10.31 -20.27
C PRO A 21 12.60 10.42 -20.37
N PRO A 22 12.00 11.47 -19.77
CA PRO A 22 10.58 11.74 -19.96
C PRO A 22 10.22 11.87 -21.44
N PRO A 23 9.13 11.23 -21.91
CA PRO A 23 8.64 11.49 -23.28
C PRO A 23 8.37 12.98 -23.47
N PRO A 24 8.82 13.63 -24.57
CA PRO A 24 8.68 15.06 -24.76
C PRO A 24 7.24 15.57 -24.67
N GLU A 25 6.28 14.84 -25.24
CA GLU A 25 4.85 15.17 -25.17
C GLU A 25 4.31 15.12 -23.73
N PHE A 26 4.77 14.17 -22.94
CA PHE A 26 4.42 14.06 -21.52
C PHE A 26 5.02 15.25 -20.74
N ALA A 27 6.30 15.53 -20.93
CA ALA A 27 7.02 16.59 -20.24
C ALA A 27 6.41 17.98 -20.52
N ALA A 28 5.94 18.22 -21.76
CA ALA A 28 5.34 19.49 -22.14
C ALA A 28 4.09 19.87 -21.33
N GLN A 29 3.33 18.88 -20.88
CA GLN A 29 2.06 19.08 -20.13
C GLN A 29 2.15 18.65 -18.66
N ALA A 30 3.32 18.24 -18.16
CA ALA A 30 3.49 17.77 -16.81
C ALA A 30 3.17 18.85 -15.76
N ASN A 31 2.59 18.44 -14.61
CA ASN A 31 2.32 19.34 -13.49
C ASN A 31 3.62 19.82 -12.83
N ALA A 32 4.62 18.92 -12.72
CA ALA A 32 5.93 19.28 -12.22
C ALA A 32 6.74 20.02 -13.30
N ARG A 33 7.35 21.14 -12.94
CA ARG A 33 8.25 21.94 -13.78
C ARG A 33 9.66 21.90 -13.22
N ALA A 34 10.65 22.18 -14.03
CA ALA A 34 12.07 22.09 -13.68
C ALA A 34 12.47 22.95 -12.45
N ASP A 35 11.78 24.08 -12.24
CA ASP A 35 12.01 25.00 -11.12
C ASP A 35 11.49 24.48 -9.77
N LEU A 36 10.67 23.41 -9.74
CA LEU A 36 10.01 22.94 -8.53
C LEU A 36 11.01 22.54 -7.43
N TYR A 37 12.09 21.86 -7.81
CA TYR A 37 13.16 21.49 -6.86
C TYR A 37 13.90 22.70 -6.33
N GLU A 38 14.17 23.70 -7.20
CA GLU A 38 14.85 24.91 -6.80
C GLU A 38 14.02 25.76 -5.85
N ARG A 39 12.72 25.91 -6.13
CA ARG A 39 11.76 26.60 -5.25
C ARG A 39 11.73 25.99 -3.85
N ALA A 40 11.55 24.67 -3.77
CA ALA A 40 11.51 23.95 -2.52
C ALA A 40 12.85 24.02 -1.74
N ARG A 41 13.99 24.02 -2.44
CA ARG A 41 15.32 24.16 -1.82
C ARG A 41 15.57 25.55 -1.27
N ARG A 42 15.13 26.59 -2.00
CA ARG A 42 15.31 27.99 -1.59
C ARG A 42 14.47 28.36 -0.37
N ASP A 43 13.23 27.87 -0.33
CA ASP A 43 12.30 28.12 0.78
C ASP A 43 11.38 26.89 0.98
N ARG A 44 11.84 25.97 1.80
CA ARG A 44 11.14 24.71 2.08
C ARG A 44 9.79 24.94 2.79
N LEU A 45 9.78 25.85 3.77
CA LEU A 45 8.53 26.12 4.51
C LEU A 45 7.52 26.88 3.65
N GLY A 46 8.00 27.84 2.84
CA GLY A 46 7.17 28.55 1.86
C GLY A 46 6.60 27.58 0.82
N PHE A 47 7.40 26.61 0.34
CA PHE A 47 6.91 25.55 -0.56
C PHE A 47 5.75 24.76 0.07
N TRP A 48 5.89 24.30 1.30
CA TRP A 48 4.81 23.57 1.97
C TRP A 48 3.60 24.44 2.29
N ALA A 49 3.80 25.71 2.60
CA ALA A 49 2.71 26.68 2.76
C ALA A 49 1.92 26.88 1.47
N GLU A 50 2.63 26.98 0.32
CA GLU A 50 2.01 27.06 -1.01
C GLU A 50 1.21 25.80 -1.33
N GLU A 51 1.76 24.62 -1.09
CA GLU A 51 1.04 23.35 -1.32
C GLU A 51 -0.19 23.23 -0.40
N ALA A 52 -0.08 23.62 0.88
CA ALA A 52 -1.22 23.65 1.80
C ALA A 52 -2.31 24.63 1.36
N SER A 53 -1.95 25.76 0.75
CA SER A 53 -2.93 26.76 0.27
C SER A 53 -3.82 26.24 -0.86
N ASN A 54 -3.49 25.10 -1.47
CA ASN A 54 -4.35 24.44 -2.44
C ASN A 54 -5.52 23.66 -1.78
N LEU A 55 -5.54 23.55 -0.45
CA LEU A 55 -6.64 22.95 0.32
C LEU A 55 -7.59 24.03 0.85
N ASP A 56 -8.83 23.62 1.16
CA ASP A 56 -9.82 24.50 1.76
C ASP A 56 -9.67 24.48 3.29
N TRP A 57 -9.21 25.59 3.83
CA TRP A 57 -9.06 25.80 5.26
C TRP A 57 -10.24 26.59 5.82
N MET A 58 -10.89 26.07 6.85
CA MET A 58 -11.93 26.76 7.60
C MET A 58 -11.36 27.90 8.46
N THR A 59 -10.13 27.70 8.96
CA THR A 59 -9.32 28.71 9.63
C THR A 59 -7.89 28.59 9.13
N PRO A 60 -7.27 29.65 8.62
CA PRO A 60 -5.88 29.62 8.20
C PRO A 60 -4.94 29.39 9.40
N TRP A 61 -3.79 28.80 9.13
CA TRP A 61 -2.73 28.58 10.13
C TRP A 61 -1.99 29.90 10.45
N SER A 62 -1.43 29.97 11.64
CA SER A 62 -0.57 31.09 12.08
C SER A 62 0.91 30.81 11.89
N GLU A 63 1.32 29.55 11.92
CA GLU A 63 2.70 29.10 11.74
C GLU A 63 2.73 27.80 10.93
N VAL A 64 3.69 27.70 9.98
CA VAL A 64 3.79 26.53 9.07
C VAL A 64 4.30 25.31 9.80
N LEU A 65 5.30 25.49 10.69
CA LEU A 65 5.97 24.40 11.40
C LEU A 65 6.43 24.84 12.78
N GLU A 66 6.01 24.11 13.81
CA GLU A 66 6.64 24.09 15.14
C GLU A 66 7.45 22.78 15.25
N TRP A 67 8.78 22.88 15.38
CA TRP A 67 9.67 21.72 15.40
C TRP A 67 10.46 21.62 16.70
N SER A 68 10.17 20.58 17.48
CA SER A 68 10.92 20.21 18.68
C SER A 68 11.25 18.71 18.61
N PRO A 69 12.40 18.32 18.04
CA PRO A 69 12.71 16.91 17.77
C PRO A 69 12.47 16.00 18.98
N PRO A 70 11.81 14.86 18.78
CA PRO A 70 11.33 14.28 17.53
C PRO A 70 9.90 14.67 17.13
N HIS A 71 9.29 15.67 17.76
CA HIS A 71 7.89 16.05 17.56
C HIS A 71 7.76 17.28 16.67
N ALA A 72 6.91 17.17 15.67
CA ALA A 72 6.57 18.27 14.76
C ALA A 72 5.06 18.55 14.81
N LYS A 73 4.70 19.84 14.68
CA LYS A 73 3.34 20.28 14.39
C LYS A 73 3.36 21.12 13.12
N TRP A 74 2.47 20.78 12.21
CA TRP A 74 2.35 21.46 10.93
C TRP A 74 1.07 22.27 10.84
N PHE A 75 1.18 23.47 10.26
CA PHE A 75 0.04 24.38 10.05
C PHE A 75 -0.68 24.72 11.36
N VAL A 76 0.09 25.14 12.34
CA VAL A 76 -0.34 25.40 13.72
C VAL A 76 -1.49 26.41 13.77
N GLY A 77 -2.57 26.05 14.47
CA GLY A 77 -3.78 26.86 14.59
C GLY A 77 -4.72 26.80 13.37
N GLY A 78 -4.27 26.19 12.27
CA GLY A 78 -5.09 25.95 11.10
C GLY A 78 -6.19 24.94 11.35
N LYS A 79 -7.37 25.15 10.77
CA LYS A 79 -8.50 24.20 10.85
C LYS A 79 -9.04 23.87 9.48
N LEU A 80 -9.26 22.58 9.23
CA LEU A 80 -9.85 22.07 8.01
C LEU A 80 -10.66 20.81 8.32
N ASN A 81 -11.38 20.30 7.31
CA ASN A 81 -11.95 18.97 7.37
C ASN A 81 -11.49 18.16 6.15
N VAL A 82 -10.96 16.96 6.40
CA VAL A 82 -10.40 16.11 5.33
C VAL A 82 -11.50 15.64 4.38
N ALA A 83 -12.68 15.25 4.90
CA ALA A 83 -13.81 14.85 4.05
C ALA A 83 -14.34 16.01 3.21
N ALA A 84 -14.41 17.23 3.76
CA ALA A 84 -14.81 18.40 3.00
C ALA A 84 -13.85 18.69 1.84
N ASN A 85 -12.54 18.53 2.05
CA ASN A 85 -11.53 18.66 1.01
C ASN A 85 -11.60 17.57 -0.06
N CYS A 86 -12.07 16.37 0.30
CA CYS A 86 -12.23 15.27 -0.66
C CYS A 86 -13.59 15.32 -1.40
N LEU A 87 -14.60 16.00 -0.88
CA LEU A 87 -15.98 15.94 -1.37
C LEU A 87 -16.57 17.33 -1.64
N ASP A 88 -16.82 18.12 -0.58
CA ASP A 88 -17.64 19.34 -0.63
C ASP A 88 -17.10 20.36 -1.64
N ARG A 89 -15.79 20.57 -1.67
CA ARG A 89 -15.12 21.49 -2.62
C ARG A 89 -15.36 21.16 -4.11
N HIS A 90 -15.80 19.95 -4.39
CA HIS A 90 -16.08 19.49 -5.75
C HIS A 90 -17.57 19.60 -6.13
N LEU A 91 -18.45 19.90 -5.17
CA LEU A 91 -19.90 19.86 -5.39
C LEU A 91 -20.47 21.11 -6.04
N GLU A 92 -19.80 22.25 -5.93
CA GLU A 92 -20.26 23.51 -6.52
C GLU A 92 -19.92 23.67 -8.01
N GLY A 93 -19.10 22.75 -8.55
CA GLY A 93 -18.60 22.83 -9.91
C GLY A 93 -18.96 21.62 -10.77
N PRO A 94 -18.35 21.49 -11.96
CA PRO A 94 -18.63 20.40 -12.91
C PRO A 94 -18.28 19.02 -12.36
N ARG A 95 -17.40 18.93 -11.36
CA ARG A 95 -17.03 17.66 -10.71
C ARG A 95 -18.14 17.03 -9.89
N ARG A 96 -19.20 17.77 -9.55
CA ARG A 96 -20.36 17.24 -8.82
C ARG A 96 -20.89 15.93 -9.41
N ASN A 97 -21.03 15.89 -10.74
CA ASN A 97 -21.56 14.73 -11.46
C ASN A 97 -20.45 13.84 -12.06
N LYS A 98 -19.19 14.14 -11.80
CA LYS A 98 -18.06 13.30 -12.19
C LYS A 98 -18.01 12.06 -11.33
N ALA A 99 -17.68 10.90 -11.92
CA ALA A 99 -17.44 9.70 -11.16
C ALA A 99 -16.28 9.93 -10.16
N ALA A 100 -16.55 9.78 -8.88
CA ALA A 100 -15.54 9.76 -7.83
C ALA A 100 -14.96 8.35 -7.68
N ILE A 101 -15.86 7.34 -7.61
CA ILE A 101 -15.47 5.94 -7.47
C ILE A 101 -16.17 5.12 -8.55
N ILE A 102 -15.37 4.36 -9.30
CA ILE A 102 -15.84 3.25 -10.16
C ILE A 102 -15.42 1.96 -9.46
N TRP A 103 -16.38 1.18 -9.01
CA TRP A 103 -16.12 -0.04 -8.29
C TRP A 103 -16.59 -1.27 -9.05
N GLU A 104 -15.77 -2.34 -8.99
CA GLU A 104 -16.16 -3.66 -9.47
C GLU A 104 -15.81 -4.72 -8.43
N GLY A 105 -16.77 -5.58 -8.08
CA GLY A 105 -16.59 -6.73 -7.23
C GLY A 105 -16.06 -7.95 -7.97
N GLU A 106 -15.49 -8.90 -7.26
CA GLU A 106 -14.98 -10.14 -7.85
C GLU A 106 -16.07 -10.96 -8.55
N PRO A 107 -17.33 -11.02 -8.03
CA PRO A 107 -18.45 -11.66 -8.73
C PRO A 107 -18.90 -10.95 -10.02
N GLY A 108 -18.41 -9.73 -10.28
CA GLY A 108 -18.73 -8.97 -11.48
C GLY A 108 -19.80 -7.89 -11.29
N ASP A 109 -20.29 -7.71 -10.09
CA ASP A 109 -21.15 -6.59 -9.71
C ASP A 109 -20.39 -5.27 -9.76
N ARG A 110 -21.09 -4.16 -10.07
CA ARG A 110 -20.47 -2.87 -10.36
C ARG A 110 -21.28 -1.73 -9.79
N ARG A 111 -20.58 -0.70 -9.35
CA ARG A 111 -21.19 0.57 -8.93
C ARG A 111 -20.34 1.74 -9.41
N VAL A 112 -21.00 2.83 -9.75
CA VAL A 112 -20.37 4.12 -10.02
C VAL A 112 -21.01 5.13 -9.08
N LEU A 113 -20.19 5.78 -8.26
CA LEU A 113 -20.63 6.87 -7.41
C LEU A 113 -20.02 8.16 -7.95
N THR A 114 -20.88 9.14 -8.22
CA THR A 114 -20.42 10.51 -8.49
C THR A 114 -19.92 11.16 -7.19
N TYR A 115 -19.27 12.32 -7.30
CA TYR A 115 -18.91 13.11 -6.10
C TYR A 115 -20.16 13.47 -5.29
N TRP A 116 -21.28 13.72 -5.97
CA TRP A 116 -22.57 13.97 -5.31
C TRP A 116 -23.08 12.74 -4.55
N ASP A 117 -23.13 11.57 -5.19
CA ASP A 117 -23.59 10.34 -4.55
C ASP A 117 -22.70 9.99 -3.35
N LEU A 118 -21.38 10.06 -3.53
CA LEU A 118 -20.41 9.77 -2.48
C LEU A 118 -20.59 10.72 -1.29
N ALA A 119 -20.78 12.02 -1.53
CA ALA A 119 -21.02 13.00 -0.47
C ALA A 119 -22.31 12.72 0.29
N GLN A 120 -23.40 12.35 -0.41
CA GLN A 120 -24.66 11.98 0.23
C GLN A 120 -24.49 10.77 1.15
N ASP A 121 -23.83 9.71 0.68
CA ASP A 121 -23.62 8.49 1.44
C ASP A 121 -22.68 8.73 2.64
N VAL A 122 -21.62 9.53 2.47
CA VAL A 122 -20.73 9.95 3.56
C VAL A 122 -21.49 10.75 4.62
N ASN A 123 -22.36 11.66 4.23
CA ASN A 123 -23.16 12.46 5.16
C ASN A 123 -24.14 11.60 5.96
N ARG A 124 -24.84 10.68 5.30
CA ARG A 124 -25.74 9.73 5.99
C ARG A 124 -24.98 8.84 6.95
N CYS A 125 -23.82 8.29 6.52
CA CYS A 125 -22.98 7.47 7.38
C CYS A 125 -22.46 8.27 8.60
N ALA A 126 -22.02 9.51 8.39
CA ALA A 126 -21.57 10.41 9.45
C ALA A 126 -22.69 10.68 10.48
N ASN A 127 -23.91 10.96 10.02
CA ASN A 127 -25.07 11.14 10.90
C ASN A 127 -25.44 9.84 11.63
N ALA A 128 -25.40 8.68 10.96
CA ALA A 128 -25.61 7.38 11.58
C ALA A 128 -24.62 7.11 12.72
N LEU A 129 -23.33 7.38 12.49
CA LEU A 129 -22.29 7.26 13.53
C LEU A 129 -22.57 8.21 14.71
N ARG A 130 -22.96 9.46 14.45
CA ARG A 130 -23.35 10.42 15.52
C ARG A 130 -24.57 9.91 16.30
N ARG A 131 -25.55 9.33 15.64
CA ARG A 131 -26.75 8.71 16.28
C ARG A 131 -26.36 7.55 17.20
N LEU A 132 -25.41 6.71 16.77
CA LEU A 132 -24.84 5.62 17.58
C LEU A 132 -23.94 6.14 18.72
N GLY A 133 -23.80 7.45 18.88
CA GLY A 133 -23.06 8.07 19.96
C GLY A 133 -21.56 8.20 19.72
N VAL A 134 -21.07 7.99 18.48
CA VAL A 134 -19.69 8.28 18.11
C VAL A 134 -19.47 9.80 18.13
N ARG A 135 -18.40 10.25 18.76
CA ARG A 135 -18.04 11.66 18.95
C ARG A 135 -16.65 11.94 18.39
N ARG A 136 -16.30 13.22 18.27
CA ARG A 136 -14.95 13.68 17.95
C ARG A 136 -13.92 12.96 18.83
N SER A 137 -12.84 12.51 18.22
CA SER A 137 -11.74 11.74 18.82
C SER A 137 -12.09 10.32 19.30
N ASP A 138 -13.34 9.86 19.18
CA ASP A 138 -13.65 8.45 19.34
C ASP A 138 -13.00 7.63 18.20
N ARG A 139 -12.62 6.38 18.49
CA ARG A 139 -12.03 5.50 17.49
C ARG A 139 -13.07 4.57 16.92
N VAL A 140 -13.06 4.43 15.59
CA VAL A 140 -13.91 3.53 14.84
C VAL A 140 -13.03 2.53 14.10
N ALA A 141 -13.18 1.24 14.38
CA ALA A 141 -12.50 0.18 13.63
C ALA A 141 -13.27 -0.13 12.34
N ILE A 142 -12.58 -0.15 11.20
CA ILE A 142 -13.17 -0.46 9.89
C ILE A 142 -12.55 -1.77 9.40
N TYR A 143 -13.37 -2.84 9.30
CA TYR A 143 -12.97 -4.18 8.89
C TYR A 143 -13.83 -4.61 7.72
N LEU A 144 -13.54 -4.04 6.54
CA LEU A 144 -14.34 -4.19 5.31
C LEU A 144 -13.47 -4.75 4.17
N PRO A 145 -14.07 -5.42 3.16
CA PRO A 145 -13.39 -5.71 1.91
C PRO A 145 -13.25 -4.43 1.07
N MET A 146 -12.64 -4.52 -0.11
CA MET A 146 -12.47 -3.39 -1.03
C MET A 146 -13.78 -2.99 -1.72
N ILE A 147 -14.69 -2.44 -0.93
CA ILE A 147 -16.01 -1.93 -1.37
C ILE A 147 -16.11 -0.43 -1.09
N PRO A 148 -16.98 0.32 -1.81
CA PRO A 148 -17.12 1.76 -1.62
C PRO A 148 -17.46 2.17 -0.19
N GLU A 149 -18.19 1.34 0.55
CA GLU A 149 -18.55 1.55 1.96
C GLU A 149 -17.32 1.74 2.85
N ALA A 150 -16.19 1.16 2.47
CA ALA A 150 -14.95 1.35 3.23
C ALA A 150 -14.41 2.79 3.08
N ALA A 151 -14.42 3.35 1.87
CA ALA A 151 -14.06 4.76 1.64
C ALA A 151 -15.11 5.71 2.28
N ILE A 152 -16.40 5.36 2.18
CA ILE A 152 -17.49 6.12 2.81
C ILE A 152 -17.29 6.17 4.33
N ALA A 153 -16.99 5.04 4.98
CA ALA A 153 -16.75 4.96 6.42
C ALA A 153 -15.55 5.80 6.86
N MET A 154 -14.43 5.75 6.13
CA MET A 154 -13.24 6.57 6.39
C MET A 154 -13.56 8.06 6.31
N LEU A 155 -14.22 8.49 5.25
CA LEU A 155 -14.60 9.89 5.03
C LEU A 155 -15.68 10.35 6.04
N ALA A 156 -16.62 9.48 6.42
CA ALA A 156 -17.62 9.79 7.45
C ALA A 156 -16.99 10.01 8.83
N CYS A 157 -16.02 9.18 9.21
CA CYS A 157 -15.23 9.40 10.43
C CYS A 157 -14.50 10.74 10.39
N ALA A 158 -13.79 11.03 9.29
CA ALA A 158 -13.08 12.29 9.09
C ALA A 158 -14.04 13.50 9.14
N ARG A 159 -15.27 13.35 8.61
CA ARG A 159 -16.27 14.42 8.59
C ARG A 159 -16.71 14.86 9.98
N ILE A 160 -16.88 13.91 10.90
CA ILE A 160 -17.33 14.18 12.28
C ILE A 160 -16.17 14.29 13.28
N GLY A 161 -14.93 14.23 12.81
CA GLY A 161 -13.73 14.29 13.65
C GLY A 161 -13.49 13.03 14.50
N ALA A 162 -14.08 11.88 14.12
CA ALA A 162 -13.74 10.59 14.71
C ALA A 162 -12.45 10.04 14.07
N THR A 163 -11.63 9.38 14.87
CA THR A 163 -10.39 8.73 14.42
C THR A 163 -10.71 7.34 13.89
N HIS A 164 -10.41 7.04 12.63
CA HIS A 164 -10.60 5.69 12.14
C HIS A 164 -9.34 4.82 12.27
N SER A 165 -9.56 3.51 12.40
CA SER A 165 -8.51 2.49 12.33
C SER A 165 -8.96 1.40 11.37
N VAL A 166 -8.41 1.41 10.16
CA VAL A 166 -8.76 0.40 9.15
C VAL A 166 -7.93 -0.85 9.38
N VAL A 167 -8.62 -1.97 9.45
CA VAL A 167 -8.03 -3.31 9.61
C VAL A 167 -8.27 -4.09 8.31
N PHE A 168 -7.21 -4.64 7.75
CA PHE A 168 -7.29 -5.40 6.51
C PHE A 168 -8.30 -6.56 6.63
N GLY A 169 -9.29 -6.61 5.73
CA GLY A 169 -10.39 -7.60 5.74
C GLY A 169 -9.97 -9.07 5.67
N GLY A 170 -8.70 -9.33 5.40
CA GLY A 170 -8.12 -10.66 5.43
C GLY A 170 -7.46 -11.06 6.76
N PHE A 171 -7.40 -10.21 7.79
CA PHE A 171 -6.82 -10.56 9.08
C PHE A 171 -7.75 -11.47 9.91
N SER A 172 -7.15 -12.23 10.83
CA SER A 172 -7.87 -13.09 11.76
C SER A 172 -8.66 -12.28 12.80
N ALA A 173 -9.62 -12.93 13.45
CA ALA A 173 -10.36 -12.36 14.58
C ALA A 173 -9.44 -11.87 15.71
N GLU A 174 -8.38 -12.61 16.03
CA GLU A 174 -7.38 -12.23 17.02
C GLU A 174 -6.66 -10.92 16.64
N SER A 175 -6.20 -10.81 15.39
CA SER A 175 -5.58 -9.60 14.88
C SER A 175 -6.51 -8.39 14.92
N LEU A 176 -7.80 -8.59 14.66
CA LEU A 176 -8.82 -7.54 14.76
C LEU A 176 -9.04 -7.14 16.21
N ARG A 177 -9.23 -8.12 17.12
CA ARG A 177 -9.39 -7.91 18.56
C ARG A 177 -8.28 -7.06 19.15
N ASP A 178 -7.03 -7.42 18.85
CA ASP A 178 -5.86 -6.73 19.43
C ASP A 178 -5.81 -5.25 19.01
N ARG A 179 -6.17 -4.94 17.76
CA ARG A 179 -6.23 -3.56 17.26
C ARG A 179 -7.39 -2.78 17.84
N ILE A 180 -8.55 -3.40 17.99
CA ILE A 180 -9.72 -2.78 18.63
C ILE A 180 -9.39 -2.42 20.09
N ASN A 181 -8.79 -3.34 20.82
CA ASN A 181 -8.43 -3.14 22.22
C ASN A 181 -7.33 -2.09 22.38
N ASP A 182 -6.29 -2.13 21.56
CA ASP A 182 -5.21 -1.13 21.63
C ASP A 182 -5.72 0.28 21.28
N ALA A 183 -6.53 0.42 20.24
CA ALA A 183 -7.16 1.69 19.87
C ALA A 183 -8.31 2.09 20.82
N GLN A 184 -8.85 1.18 21.63
CA GLN A 184 -10.09 1.39 22.41
C GLN A 184 -11.23 1.86 21.51
N ALA A 185 -11.44 1.16 20.37
CA ALA A 185 -12.47 1.51 19.43
C ALA A 185 -13.88 1.29 20.02
N VAL A 186 -14.77 2.26 19.80
CA VAL A 186 -16.13 2.26 20.36
C VAL A 186 -17.18 1.69 19.39
N CYS A 187 -16.82 1.63 18.11
CA CYS A 187 -17.65 1.10 17.03
C CYS A 187 -16.80 0.29 16.06
N VAL A 188 -17.39 -0.78 15.53
CA VAL A 188 -16.80 -1.59 14.45
C VAL A 188 -17.69 -1.51 13.23
N ILE A 189 -17.13 -1.23 12.05
CA ILE A 189 -17.84 -1.30 10.77
C ILE A 189 -17.28 -2.50 10.03
N THR A 190 -18.15 -3.45 9.65
CA THR A 190 -17.78 -4.69 8.96
C THR A 190 -18.78 -5.02 7.85
N ALA A 191 -18.57 -6.11 7.13
CA ALA A 191 -19.54 -6.67 6.19
C ALA A 191 -19.93 -8.09 6.62
N ASP A 192 -21.09 -8.56 6.15
CA ASP A 192 -21.48 -9.96 6.29
C ASP A 192 -20.41 -10.88 5.71
N CYS A 193 -19.93 -10.57 4.51
CA CYS A 193 -18.85 -11.29 3.83
C CYS A 193 -18.02 -10.38 2.90
N GLY A 194 -16.99 -10.96 2.28
CA GLY A 194 -16.25 -10.45 1.14
C GLY A 194 -15.94 -11.59 0.17
N TYR A 195 -15.38 -11.26 -0.99
CA TYR A 195 -15.05 -12.25 -2.01
C TYR A 195 -13.55 -12.23 -2.35
N ARG A 196 -12.95 -13.42 -2.46
CA ARG A 196 -11.57 -13.55 -2.92
C ARG A 196 -11.30 -14.91 -3.56
N ARG A 197 -10.87 -14.95 -4.82
CA ARG A 197 -10.62 -16.15 -5.64
C ARG A 197 -11.80 -17.13 -5.64
N GLY A 198 -13.02 -16.60 -5.84
CA GLY A 198 -14.23 -17.38 -5.85
C GLY A 198 -14.68 -17.90 -4.48
N GLN A 199 -13.98 -17.52 -3.40
CA GLN A 199 -14.32 -17.93 -2.04
C GLN A 199 -15.01 -16.77 -1.29
N VAL A 200 -16.00 -17.14 -0.48
CA VAL A 200 -16.64 -16.21 0.46
C VAL A 200 -15.81 -16.12 1.73
N VAL A 201 -15.45 -14.91 2.13
CA VAL A 201 -14.73 -14.62 3.38
C VAL A 201 -15.76 -14.14 4.43
N PRO A 202 -16.00 -14.87 5.52
CA PRO A 202 -17.07 -14.58 6.48
C PRO A 202 -16.62 -13.50 7.49
N LEU A 203 -16.59 -12.23 7.07
CA LEU A 203 -16.06 -11.12 7.86
C LEU A 203 -16.84 -10.89 9.15
N LYS A 204 -18.17 -10.94 9.11
CA LYS A 204 -19.02 -10.77 10.30
C LYS A 204 -18.69 -11.81 11.39
N ARG A 205 -18.44 -13.05 11.00
CA ARG A 205 -18.07 -14.11 11.95
C ARG A 205 -16.75 -13.76 12.66
N PHE A 206 -15.74 -13.31 11.93
CA PHE A 206 -14.47 -12.87 12.51
C PHE A 206 -14.63 -11.63 13.41
N ALA A 207 -15.47 -10.67 12.98
CA ALA A 207 -15.79 -9.51 13.78
C ALA A 207 -16.50 -9.91 15.09
N ASP A 208 -17.49 -10.80 15.03
CA ASP A 208 -18.19 -11.31 16.23
C ASP A 208 -17.28 -12.03 17.21
N GLU A 209 -16.34 -12.83 16.70
CA GLU A 209 -15.34 -13.50 17.53
C GLU A 209 -14.43 -12.46 18.22
N ALA A 210 -13.94 -11.48 17.47
CA ALA A 210 -13.07 -10.43 18.00
C ALA A 210 -13.76 -9.59 19.09
N VAL A 211 -14.99 -9.14 18.84
CA VAL A 211 -15.67 -8.20 19.76
C VAL A 211 -16.11 -8.83 21.07
N LYS A 212 -16.15 -10.17 21.21
CA LYS A 212 -16.41 -10.84 22.48
C LYS A 212 -15.43 -10.43 23.59
N GLU A 213 -14.20 -10.10 23.19
CA GLU A 213 -13.12 -9.68 24.09
C GLU A 213 -12.79 -8.18 23.97
N CYS A 214 -13.70 -7.37 23.40
CA CYS A 214 -13.49 -5.93 23.19
C CYS A 214 -14.56 -5.10 23.94
N PRO A 215 -14.39 -4.87 25.25
CA PRO A 215 -15.40 -4.20 26.07
C PRO A 215 -15.66 -2.74 25.69
N SER A 216 -14.78 -2.10 24.92
CA SER A 216 -14.98 -0.72 24.41
C SER A 216 -16.02 -0.64 23.29
N VAL A 217 -16.27 -1.74 22.57
CA VAL A 217 -17.18 -1.78 21.43
C VAL A 217 -18.63 -1.75 21.90
N ARG A 218 -19.33 -0.69 21.55
CA ARG A 218 -20.77 -0.52 21.86
C ARG A 218 -21.66 -0.90 20.70
N HIS A 219 -21.20 -0.68 19.47
CA HIS A 219 -21.97 -0.91 18.25
C HIS A 219 -21.13 -1.57 17.16
N ALA A 220 -21.78 -2.40 16.35
CA ALA A 220 -21.23 -2.94 15.13
C ALA A 220 -22.18 -2.63 13.96
N VAL A 221 -21.65 -1.99 12.90
CA VAL A 221 -22.40 -1.66 11.69
C VAL A 221 -22.00 -2.64 10.60
N VAL A 222 -22.98 -3.31 10.01
CA VAL A 222 -22.76 -4.44 9.10
C VAL A 222 -23.26 -4.12 7.71
N VAL A 223 -22.36 -4.09 6.73
CA VAL A 223 -22.71 -3.95 5.30
C VAL A 223 -23.19 -5.30 4.78
N GLN A 224 -24.32 -5.32 4.12
CA GLN A 224 -24.81 -6.50 3.42
C GLN A 224 -24.15 -6.58 2.05
N ARG A 225 -23.09 -7.39 1.95
CA ARG A 225 -22.29 -7.58 0.74
C ARG A 225 -22.78 -8.77 -0.10
N GLN A 226 -23.40 -9.74 0.54
CA GLN A 226 -23.89 -10.94 -0.14
C GLN A 226 -25.03 -10.57 -1.07
N LEU A 227 -24.87 -10.84 -2.36
CA LEU A 227 -25.98 -10.82 -3.30
C LEU A 227 -26.88 -11.99 -2.94
N GLY A 228 -28.15 -11.70 -2.65
CA GLY A 228 -29.16 -12.73 -2.42
C GLY A 228 -29.13 -13.77 -3.53
N THR A 229 -29.48 -15.02 -3.21
CA THR A 229 -29.74 -16.05 -4.20
C THR A 229 -30.72 -15.50 -5.25
N GLN A 230 -30.66 -15.96 -6.50
CA GLN A 230 -31.42 -15.44 -7.67
C GLN A 230 -32.91 -15.05 -7.46
N SER A 231 -33.47 -15.35 -6.31
CA SER A 231 -34.84 -14.92 -5.92
C SER A 231 -34.94 -13.48 -5.41
N ASP A 232 -33.83 -12.83 -5.03
CA ASP A 232 -33.83 -11.49 -4.40
C ASP A 232 -33.37 -10.35 -5.33
N GLN A 233 -33.42 -10.54 -6.65
CA GLN A 233 -33.22 -9.47 -7.65
C GLN A 233 -34.24 -8.31 -7.57
N ALA A 234 -35.09 -8.29 -6.55
CA ALA A 234 -36.20 -7.34 -6.38
C ALA A 234 -35.92 -6.17 -5.41
N PHE A 235 -34.73 -6.07 -4.79
CA PHE A 235 -34.45 -5.03 -3.80
C PHE A 235 -33.46 -3.96 -4.25
N ILE A 236 -33.60 -3.44 -5.48
CA ILE A 236 -33.28 -2.04 -5.74
C ILE A 236 -34.62 -1.32 -5.73
N LYS A 237 -35.00 -0.76 -4.59
CA LYS A 237 -36.13 0.18 -4.57
C LYS A 237 -35.75 1.35 -5.46
N PRO A 238 -36.59 1.70 -6.47
CA PRO A 238 -36.39 2.93 -7.22
C PRO A 238 -36.66 4.11 -6.28
N ASP A 239 -35.73 5.05 -6.22
CA ASP A 239 -35.95 6.36 -5.62
C ASP A 239 -37.02 7.09 -6.45
N GLY A 240 -38.23 7.17 -5.92
CA GLY A 240 -39.30 8.01 -6.42
C GLY A 240 -40.04 7.51 -7.69
N PRO A 241 -41.20 8.06 -8.00
CA PRO A 241 -41.97 7.67 -9.18
C PRO A 241 -41.34 8.31 -10.44
N GLY A 242 -40.57 7.52 -11.20
CA GLY A 242 -40.28 7.90 -12.56
C GLY A 242 -38.96 7.54 -13.25
N GLU A 243 -37.97 6.90 -12.67
CA GLU A 243 -36.78 6.56 -13.46
C GLU A 243 -36.24 5.15 -13.17
N THR A 244 -36.51 4.23 -14.10
CA THR A 244 -35.84 2.91 -14.19
C THR A 244 -34.55 3.02 -14.96
N ARG A 245 -33.39 3.11 -14.30
CA ARG A 245 -32.12 2.84 -14.95
C ARG A 245 -31.89 1.32 -14.98
N ARG A 246 -32.19 0.69 -16.11
CA ARG A 246 -31.80 -0.70 -16.40
C ARG A 246 -30.30 -0.73 -16.74
N TYR A 247 -29.50 -1.31 -15.85
CA TYR A 247 -28.16 -1.74 -16.23
C TYR A 247 -28.27 -3.13 -16.86
N SER A 248 -27.69 -3.31 -18.06
CA SER A 248 -27.67 -4.58 -18.78
C SER A 248 -26.90 -5.62 -17.97
N THR A 249 -27.58 -6.68 -17.58
CA THR A 249 -26.97 -7.89 -17.03
C THR A 249 -26.20 -8.59 -18.15
N PHE A 250 -24.87 -8.66 -18.04
CA PHE A 250 -24.09 -9.63 -18.79
C PHE A 250 -24.27 -10.99 -18.11
N GLU A 251 -24.76 -11.99 -18.87
CA GLU A 251 -24.79 -13.37 -18.42
C GLU A 251 -23.35 -13.88 -18.31
N TYR A 252 -22.87 -14.13 -17.10
CA TYR A 252 -21.69 -14.94 -16.88
C TYR A 252 -22.05 -16.41 -17.03
N PRO A 253 -21.17 -17.25 -17.62
CA PRO A 253 -21.36 -18.68 -17.59
C PRO A 253 -21.49 -19.12 -16.13
N ALA A 254 -22.56 -19.85 -15.84
CA ALA A 254 -22.86 -20.39 -14.53
C ALA A 254 -21.61 -21.11 -13.97
N ILE A 255 -21.22 -20.77 -12.74
CA ILE A 255 -20.22 -21.52 -11.98
C ILE A 255 -20.69 -22.97 -11.98
N GLN A 256 -19.89 -23.87 -12.58
CA GLN A 256 -20.25 -25.28 -12.60
C GLN A 256 -20.35 -25.80 -11.15
N PRO A 257 -21.43 -26.42 -10.73
CA PRO A 257 -21.55 -27.03 -9.42
C PRO A 257 -20.70 -28.30 -9.37
N GLY A 258 -19.50 -28.19 -8.84
CA GLY A 258 -18.54 -29.30 -8.81
C GLY A 258 -17.52 -29.31 -7.68
N SER A 259 -17.53 -28.35 -6.78
CA SER A 259 -16.81 -28.47 -5.51
C SER A 259 -17.83 -28.33 -4.37
N ALA A 260 -18.03 -29.39 -3.60
CA ALA A 260 -18.87 -29.36 -2.43
C ALA A 260 -18.42 -28.21 -1.50
N ALA A 261 -19.22 -27.13 -1.45
CA ALA A 261 -19.13 -26.16 -0.37
C ALA A 261 -19.42 -26.92 0.92
N PRO A 262 -18.70 -26.68 2.01
CA PRO A 262 -19.09 -27.21 3.31
C PRO A 262 -20.53 -26.77 3.60
N GLU A 263 -21.39 -27.69 4.04
CA GLU A 263 -22.81 -27.46 4.32
C GLU A 263 -23.11 -26.32 5.31
N GLU A 264 -22.10 -25.75 5.96
CA GLU A 264 -22.21 -24.62 6.92
C GLU A 264 -22.11 -23.21 6.26
N THR A 265 -21.94 -23.09 4.97
CA THR A 265 -21.86 -21.80 4.24
C THR A 265 -23.17 -21.35 3.61
N SER A 266 -24.30 -21.88 4.03
CA SER A 266 -25.58 -21.32 3.57
C SER A 266 -25.75 -19.91 4.18
N ALA A 267 -25.77 -18.93 3.30
CA ALA A 267 -25.84 -17.50 3.57
C ALA A 267 -27.09 -17.00 4.30
N SER A 268 -27.92 -17.89 4.79
CA SER A 268 -29.25 -17.56 5.27
C SER A 268 -29.32 -17.00 6.70
N HIS A 269 -28.23 -17.01 7.49
CA HIS A 269 -28.32 -16.55 8.89
C HIS A 269 -27.05 -15.85 9.36
N VAL A 270 -26.85 -14.59 8.92
CA VAL A 270 -25.87 -13.70 9.60
C VAL A 270 -26.45 -13.39 10.98
N HIS A 271 -25.76 -13.79 12.03
CA HIS A 271 -26.18 -13.46 13.40
C HIS A 271 -26.00 -11.97 13.67
N MET A 272 -27.10 -11.29 14.01
CA MET A 272 -27.14 -9.90 14.42
C MET A 272 -27.48 -9.82 15.91
N ALA A 273 -26.51 -9.44 16.75
CA ALA A 273 -26.74 -9.30 18.20
C ALA A 273 -27.63 -8.08 18.47
N GLU A 274 -28.77 -8.32 19.13
CA GLU A 274 -29.74 -7.29 19.47
C GLU A 274 -29.12 -6.17 20.31
N GLY A 275 -29.41 -4.91 19.96
CA GLY A 275 -28.93 -3.72 20.64
C GLY A 275 -27.49 -3.31 20.30
N ARG A 276 -26.66 -4.23 19.74
CA ARG A 276 -25.29 -3.95 19.33
C ARG A 276 -25.14 -3.82 17.82
N ASP A 277 -25.72 -4.76 17.06
CA ASP A 277 -25.49 -4.90 15.63
C ASP A 277 -26.59 -4.19 14.82
N HIS A 278 -26.17 -3.47 13.79
CA HIS A 278 -27.05 -2.66 12.96
C HIS A 278 -26.72 -2.90 11.49
N TRP A 279 -27.75 -3.11 10.65
CA TRP A 279 -27.55 -3.14 9.22
C TRP A 279 -27.20 -1.74 8.68
N TRP A 280 -26.15 -1.63 7.87
CA TRP A 280 -25.67 -0.40 7.26
C TRP A 280 -26.79 0.35 6.52
N HIS A 281 -27.48 -0.35 5.60
CA HIS A 281 -28.53 0.26 4.79
C HIS A 281 -29.71 0.77 5.64
N GLU A 282 -30.14 0.01 6.63
CA GLU A 282 -31.25 0.45 7.52
C GLU A 282 -30.89 1.67 8.36
N LEU A 283 -29.60 1.81 8.76
CA LEU A 283 -29.13 2.98 9.46
C LEU A 283 -29.12 4.20 8.54
N LEU A 284 -28.52 4.07 7.36
CA LEU A 284 -28.32 5.19 6.45
C LEU A 284 -29.63 5.70 5.84
N ASP A 285 -30.59 4.82 5.54
CA ASP A 285 -31.91 5.18 4.98
C ASP A 285 -32.70 6.13 5.87
N ARG A 286 -32.42 6.15 7.17
CA ARG A 286 -33.09 7.01 8.16
C ARG A 286 -32.40 8.35 8.36
N GLU A 287 -31.20 8.55 7.76
CA GLU A 287 -30.38 9.72 8.02
C GLU A 287 -30.50 10.80 6.96
N SER A 288 -30.36 12.03 7.42
CA SER A 288 -30.25 13.19 6.55
C SER A 288 -28.98 13.08 5.66
N PRO A 289 -29.09 13.43 4.37
CA PRO A 289 -27.92 13.59 3.52
C PRO A 289 -27.17 14.90 3.79
N ASP A 290 -27.56 15.68 4.76
CA ASP A 290 -26.87 16.89 5.19
C ASP A 290 -26.19 16.65 6.55
N CYS A 291 -24.86 16.83 6.55
CA CYS A 291 -24.03 16.68 7.74
C CYS A 291 -22.88 17.70 7.66
N PRO A 292 -22.97 18.85 8.34
CA PRO A 292 -21.88 19.83 8.34
C PRO A 292 -20.56 19.23 8.84
N PRO A 293 -19.44 19.51 8.14
CA PRO A 293 -18.14 18.99 8.51
C PRO A 293 -17.61 19.66 9.79
N GLU A 294 -17.03 18.85 10.68
CA GLU A 294 -16.40 19.34 11.91
C GLU A 294 -15.11 20.11 11.59
N ALA A 295 -14.91 21.25 12.25
CA ALA A 295 -13.68 22.03 12.10
C ALA A 295 -12.55 21.39 12.93
N MET A 296 -11.68 20.60 12.25
CA MET A 296 -10.58 19.89 12.89
C MET A 296 -9.31 20.72 12.89
N ASP A 297 -8.59 20.74 14.00
CA ASP A 297 -7.24 21.31 14.07
C ASP A 297 -6.31 20.51 13.12
N ALA A 298 -5.32 21.18 12.52
CA ALA A 298 -4.36 20.53 11.64
C ALA A 298 -3.63 19.34 12.30
N GLU A 299 -3.51 19.37 13.63
CA GLU A 299 -2.87 18.32 14.43
C GLU A 299 -3.86 17.34 15.10
N ASP A 300 -5.17 17.49 14.89
CA ASP A 300 -6.14 16.47 15.32
C ASP A 300 -5.88 15.15 14.59
N VAL A 301 -5.99 14.04 15.34
CA VAL A 301 -5.73 12.69 14.80
C VAL A 301 -6.79 12.32 13.78
N LEU A 302 -6.35 11.99 12.57
CA LEU A 302 -7.20 11.49 11.49
C LEU A 302 -7.38 9.98 11.57
N PHE A 303 -6.27 9.25 11.68
CA PHE A 303 -6.30 7.79 11.75
C PHE A 303 -5.13 7.19 12.54
N ILE A 304 -5.35 5.94 12.97
CA ILE A 304 -4.34 5.06 13.54
C ILE A 304 -4.23 3.84 12.62
N LEU A 305 -3.06 3.59 12.06
CA LEU A 305 -2.83 2.44 11.19
C LEU A 305 -1.76 1.53 11.77
N TYR A 306 -2.13 0.26 11.99
CA TYR A 306 -1.26 -0.72 12.62
C TYR A 306 -0.32 -1.38 11.62
N THR A 307 0.99 -1.31 11.92
CA THR A 307 2.05 -2.02 11.18
C THR A 307 2.61 -3.17 12.02
N SER A 308 3.16 -4.19 11.35
CA SER A 308 3.88 -5.26 12.03
C SER A 308 5.14 -4.71 12.70
N GLY A 309 5.32 -4.98 13.98
CA GLY A 309 6.54 -4.64 14.72
C GLY A 309 7.54 -5.80 14.70
N THR A 310 8.83 -5.50 14.75
CA THR A 310 9.90 -6.51 14.94
C THR A 310 9.80 -7.25 16.27
N THR A 311 9.12 -6.68 17.26
CA THR A 311 8.94 -7.22 18.62
C THR A 311 7.62 -7.99 18.83
N GLY A 312 6.86 -8.28 17.76
CA GLY A 312 5.60 -9.03 17.83
C GLY A 312 4.36 -8.17 18.06
N LYS A 313 4.39 -7.14 18.93
CA LYS A 313 3.22 -6.25 19.12
C LYS A 313 3.12 -5.24 17.95
N PRO A 314 1.96 -5.12 17.28
CA PRO A 314 1.75 -4.11 16.23
C PRO A 314 1.98 -2.69 16.75
N LYS A 315 2.44 -1.79 15.87
CA LYS A 315 2.62 -0.36 16.13
C LYS A 315 1.46 0.41 15.53
N GLY A 316 0.68 1.11 16.32
CA GLY A 316 -0.35 2.02 15.85
C GLY A 316 0.26 3.35 15.40
N ILE A 317 0.48 3.53 14.12
CA ILE A 317 1.05 4.76 13.55
C ILE A 317 -0.03 5.83 13.50
N VAL A 318 0.28 7.00 14.09
CA VAL A 318 -0.68 8.11 14.22
C VAL A 318 -0.41 9.17 13.16
N HIS A 319 -1.43 9.48 12.36
CA HIS A 319 -1.43 10.60 11.42
C HIS A 319 -2.51 11.63 11.75
N THR A 320 -2.17 12.91 11.52
CA THR A 320 -3.04 14.06 11.75
C THR A 320 -3.69 14.56 10.46
N THR A 321 -4.57 15.55 10.54
CA THR A 321 -5.39 16.00 9.42
C THR A 321 -4.63 16.85 8.41
N GLY A 322 -4.15 18.03 8.82
CA GLY A 322 -3.68 19.06 7.89
C GLY A 322 -2.39 18.71 7.16
N GLY A 323 -1.36 18.29 7.91
CA GLY A 323 -0.07 17.95 7.33
C GLY A 323 -0.15 16.73 6.42
N TYR A 324 -0.84 15.68 6.85
CA TYR A 324 -1.02 14.47 6.04
C TYR A 324 -1.74 14.77 4.72
N LEU A 325 -2.89 15.48 4.77
CA LEU A 325 -3.65 15.79 3.56
C LEU A 325 -2.85 16.66 2.58
N THR A 326 -2.11 17.66 3.08
CA THR A 326 -1.23 18.50 2.26
C THR A 326 -0.21 17.66 1.49
N GLN A 327 0.48 16.74 2.17
CA GLN A 327 1.48 15.91 1.53
C GLN A 327 0.88 14.93 0.51
N VAL A 328 -0.20 14.21 0.87
CA VAL A 328 -0.76 13.22 -0.06
C VAL A 328 -1.41 13.87 -1.27
N SER A 329 -2.00 15.06 -1.11
CA SER A 329 -2.53 15.85 -2.23
C SER A 329 -1.40 16.33 -3.16
N SER A 330 -0.34 16.93 -2.60
CA SER A 330 0.83 17.39 -3.35
C SER A 330 1.53 16.24 -4.09
N THR A 331 1.79 15.12 -3.42
CA THR A 331 2.44 13.97 -4.05
C THR A 331 1.56 13.30 -5.10
N THR A 332 0.25 13.23 -4.90
CA THR A 332 -0.68 12.75 -5.92
C THR A 332 -0.65 13.63 -7.17
N LYS A 333 -0.64 14.96 -6.99
CA LYS A 333 -0.56 15.94 -8.08
C LYS A 333 0.72 15.80 -8.89
N TYR A 334 1.87 15.67 -8.24
CA TYR A 334 3.17 15.74 -8.92
C TYR A 334 3.74 14.39 -9.33
N VAL A 335 3.64 13.35 -8.46
CA VAL A 335 4.20 12.04 -8.76
C VAL A 335 3.34 11.30 -9.79
N PHE A 336 2.03 11.34 -9.64
CA PHE A 336 1.13 10.73 -10.63
C PHE A 336 0.73 11.69 -11.75
N ASP A 337 1.23 12.93 -11.72
CA ASP A 337 0.91 13.96 -12.72
C ASP A 337 -0.60 14.06 -12.99
N LEU A 338 -1.41 13.92 -11.94
CA LEU A 338 -2.84 13.69 -12.03
C LEU A 338 -3.55 14.87 -12.70
N LYS A 339 -4.39 14.57 -13.69
CA LYS A 339 -5.22 15.50 -14.45
C LYS A 339 -6.70 15.26 -14.14
N ASP A 340 -7.52 16.23 -14.51
CA ASP A 340 -8.96 16.16 -14.23
C ASP A 340 -9.67 15.02 -14.98
N GLU A 341 -9.19 14.71 -16.19
CA GLU A 341 -9.70 13.62 -17.03
C GLU A 341 -9.19 12.23 -16.66
N ASP A 342 -8.24 12.13 -15.74
CA ASP A 342 -7.64 10.84 -15.40
C ASP A 342 -8.60 9.90 -14.69
N VAL A 343 -8.47 8.62 -15.03
CA VAL A 343 -9.01 7.49 -14.30
C VAL A 343 -7.84 6.80 -13.60
N PHE A 344 -7.75 7.00 -12.30
CA PHE A 344 -6.65 6.54 -11.46
C PHE A 344 -6.99 5.19 -10.82
N TRP A 345 -6.10 4.22 -10.96
CA TRP A 345 -6.25 2.93 -10.29
C TRP A 345 -5.01 2.57 -9.49
N CYS A 346 -5.12 2.64 -8.19
CA CYS A 346 -4.20 2.04 -7.23
C CYS A 346 -4.77 0.69 -6.78
N THR A 347 -3.98 -0.38 -6.93
CA THR A 347 -4.43 -1.75 -6.60
C THR A 347 -4.25 -2.12 -5.13
N ALA A 348 -3.80 -1.19 -4.31
CA ALA A 348 -3.61 -1.43 -2.89
C ALA A 348 -4.94 -1.50 -2.14
N ASP A 349 -4.99 -2.39 -1.13
CA ASP A 349 -6.11 -2.46 -0.20
C ASP A 349 -6.07 -1.27 0.78
N ILE A 350 -7.25 -0.75 1.14
CA ILE A 350 -7.37 0.36 2.10
C ILE A 350 -6.98 -0.02 3.53
N GLY A 351 -6.82 -1.28 3.85
CA GLY A 351 -6.21 -1.76 5.08
C GLY A 351 -4.71 -1.42 5.22
N TRP A 352 -4.10 -0.84 4.17
CA TRP A 352 -2.72 -0.36 4.15
C TRP A 352 -2.66 1.14 3.93
N VAL A 353 -1.54 1.76 4.32
CA VAL A 353 -1.36 3.21 4.14
C VAL A 353 -1.48 3.63 2.68
N THR A 354 -1.07 2.78 1.73
CA THR A 354 -1.19 3.06 0.29
C THR A 354 -2.66 3.24 -0.12
N GLY A 355 -3.55 2.44 0.45
CA GLY A 355 -4.99 2.61 0.23
C GLY A 355 -5.53 3.90 0.84
N HIS A 356 -5.10 4.26 2.05
CA HIS A 356 -5.46 5.56 2.66
C HIS A 356 -5.01 6.72 1.77
N SER A 357 -3.72 6.76 1.45
CA SER A 357 -3.09 7.91 0.79
C SER A 357 -3.44 8.01 -0.70
N TYR A 358 -3.53 6.88 -1.43
CA TYR A 358 -3.61 6.87 -2.89
C TYR A 358 -4.78 6.05 -3.47
N VAL A 359 -5.74 5.59 -2.64
CA VAL A 359 -7.07 5.20 -3.10
C VAL A 359 -8.10 6.21 -2.64
N VAL A 360 -7.99 6.71 -1.39
CA VAL A 360 -9.02 7.59 -0.80
C VAL A 360 -8.55 9.05 -0.80
N TYR A 361 -7.66 9.44 0.11
CA TYR A 361 -7.46 10.86 0.45
C TYR A 361 -6.79 11.68 -0.65
N GLY A 362 -5.66 11.25 -1.18
CA GLY A 362 -4.91 11.99 -2.20
C GLY A 362 -5.71 12.21 -3.48
N PRO A 363 -6.17 11.15 -4.16
CA PRO A 363 -6.92 11.29 -5.41
C PRO A 363 -8.24 12.05 -5.24
N LEU A 364 -9.03 11.74 -4.21
CA LEU A 364 -10.31 12.41 -4.00
C LEU A 364 -10.15 13.89 -3.64
N SER A 365 -9.09 14.28 -2.91
CA SER A 365 -8.82 15.71 -2.63
C SER A 365 -8.55 16.53 -3.89
N LEU A 366 -8.07 15.87 -4.96
CA LEU A 366 -7.84 16.50 -6.28
C LEU A 366 -9.03 16.37 -7.24
N GLY A 367 -10.10 15.70 -6.83
CA GLY A 367 -11.27 15.52 -7.69
C GLY A 367 -11.10 14.45 -8.77
N ALA A 368 -10.23 13.45 -8.54
CA ALA A 368 -9.98 12.36 -9.49
C ALA A 368 -11.11 11.34 -9.55
N THR A 369 -11.18 10.59 -10.66
CA THR A 369 -11.93 9.33 -10.73
C THR A 369 -11.05 8.18 -10.28
N VAL A 370 -11.48 7.43 -9.26
CA VAL A 370 -10.73 6.30 -8.70
C VAL A 370 -11.41 4.99 -9.07
N VAL A 371 -10.64 4.02 -9.53
CA VAL A 371 -11.10 2.63 -9.68
C VAL A 371 -10.82 1.87 -8.38
N MET A 372 -11.82 1.21 -7.83
CA MET A 372 -11.70 0.26 -6.73
C MET A 372 -12.10 -1.14 -7.20
N TYR A 373 -11.34 -2.14 -6.85
CA TYR A 373 -11.60 -3.53 -7.20
C TYR A 373 -11.53 -4.43 -5.97
N GLU A 374 -12.62 -5.14 -5.71
CA GLU A 374 -12.64 -6.23 -4.73
C GLU A 374 -12.36 -7.54 -5.45
N GLY A 375 -11.21 -8.16 -5.22
CA GLY A 375 -10.87 -9.45 -5.81
C GLY A 375 -9.38 -9.68 -5.97
N ALA A 376 -9.04 -10.80 -6.60
CA ALA A 376 -7.68 -11.19 -6.91
C ALA A 376 -7.31 -10.86 -8.38
N PRO A 377 -6.02 -10.61 -8.68
CA PRO A 377 -5.60 -10.25 -10.04
C PRO A 377 -5.71 -11.41 -11.04
N ASP A 378 -5.79 -12.64 -10.54
CA ASP A 378 -5.80 -13.89 -11.30
C ASP A 378 -7.17 -14.60 -11.32
N TRP A 379 -8.22 -13.95 -10.82
CA TRP A 379 -9.55 -14.54 -10.75
C TRP A 379 -10.61 -13.68 -11.46
N PRO A 380 -11.54 -14.27 -12.25
CA PRO A 380 -11.61 -15.69 -12.63
C PRO A 380 -10.52 -16.12 -13.63
N GLN A 381 -9.80 -15.16 -14.24
CA GLN A 381 -8.74 -15.38 -15.22
C GLN A 381 -7.57 -14.44 -15.00
N ARG A 382 -6.36 -14.83 -15.47
CA ARG A 382 -5.10 -14.08 -15.29
C ARG A 382 -5.02 -12.75 -16.06
N ASP A 383 -6.00 -12.46 -16.89
CA ASP A 383 -6.13 -11.19 -17.61
C ASP A 383 -7.09 -10.18 -16.94
N ARG A 384 -7.58 -10.50 -15.73
CA ARG A 384 -8.58 -9.71 -15.01
C ARG A 384 -8.22 -8.23 -14.89
N PHE A 385 -6.98 -7.90 -14.54
CA PHE A 385 -6.56 -6.51 -14.41
C PHE A 385 -6.56 -5.78 -15.76
N TRP A 386 -6.18 -6.47 -16.83
CA TRP A 386 -6.17 -5.89 -18.17
C TRP A 386 -7.59 -5.63 -18.70
N GLN A 387 -8.52 -6.51 -18.35
CA GLN A 387 -9.95 -6.30 -18.63
C GLN A 387 -10.48 -5.02 -17.92
N LEU A 388 -10.11 -4.81 -16.65
CA LEU A 388 -10.53 -3.64 -15.88
C LEU A 388 -9.93 -2.36 -16.46
N ILE A 389 -8.63 -2.35 -16.79
CA ILE A 389 -7.96 -1.21 -17.43
C ILE A 389 -8.66 -0.85 -18.74
N ALA A 390 -8.87 -1.82 -19.61
CA ALA A 390 -9.53 -1.59 -20.90
C ALA A 390 -10.99 -1.13 -20.76
N ARG A 391 -11.72 -1.71 -19.80
CA ARG A 391 -13.15 -1.42 -19.56
C ARG A 391 -13.37 -0.01 -19.03
N TYR A 392 -12.56 0.41 -18.06
CA TYR A 392 -12.74 1.69 -17.38
C TYR A 392 -11.87 2.80 -17.94
N GLY A 393 -11.06 2.51 -18.95
CA GLY A 393 -10.17 3.50 -19.56
C GLY A 393 -9.14 4.03 -18.55
N VAL A 394 -8.57 3.17 -17.71
CA VAL A 394 -7.57 3.57 -16.71
C VAL A 394 -6.40 4.26 -17.38
N THR A 395 -6.04 5.44 -16.86
CA THR A 395 -4.96 6.27 -17.40
C THR A 395 -3.69 6.23 -16.56
N VAL A 396 -3.84 6.06 -15.24
CA VAL A 396 -2.74 5.94 -14.28
C VAL A 396 -2.91 4.63 -13.51
N PHE A 397 -1.91 3.75 -13.57
CA PHE A 397 -1.93 2.44 -12.94
C PHE A 397 -0.81 2.29 -11.93
N TYR A 398 -1.14 2.13 -10.64
CA TYR A 398 -0.22 2.07 -9.51
C TYR A 398 -0.36 0.74 -8.78
N THR A 399 0.69 -0.08 -8.79
CA THR A 399 0.64 -1.45 -8.26
C THR A 399 1.96 -1.86 -7.59
N ALA A 400 1.96 -3.04 -6.95
CA ALA A 400 3.16 -3.55 -6.28
C ALA A 400 4.07 -4.36 -7.22
N PRO A 401 5.40 -4.31 -7.05
CA PRO A 401 6.35 -5.16 -7.79
C PRO A 401 6.03 -6.66 -7.72
N THR A 402 5.50 -7.14 -6.59
CA THR A 402 5.01 -8.52 -6.47
C THR A 402 3.91 -8.86 -7.48
N ALA A 403 2.98 -7.95 -7.74
CA ALA A 403 1.97 -8.16 -8.78
C ALA A 403 2.60 -8.19 -10.17
N ILE A 404 3.56 -7.28 -10.44
CA ILE A 404 4.29 -7.24 -11.72
C ILE A 404 5.04 -8.55 -11.95
N ARG A 405 5.74 -9.10 -10.95
CA ARG A 405 6.42 -10.39 -11.04
C ARG A 405 5.45 -11.55 -11.31
N ALA A 406 4.25 -11.52 -10.69
CA ALA A 406 3.21 -12.49 -11.01
C ALA A 406 2.74 -12.38 -12.47
N PHE A 407 2.56 -11.17 -13.00
CA PHE A 407 2.22 -10.94 -14.40
C PHE A 407 3.34 -11.42 -15.35
N MET A 408 4.60 -11.19 -15.00
CA MET A 408 5.75 -11.73 -15.73
C MET A 408 5.73 -13.27 -15.78
N LYS A 409 5.42 -13.91 -14.65
CA LYS A 409 5.32 -15.37 -14.55
C LYS A 409 4.22 -15.91 -15.46
N TRP A 410 3.08 -15.25 -15.56
CA TRP A 410 1.96 -15.64 -16.42
C TRP A 410 2.22 -15.35 -17.90
N GLY A 411 3.11 -14.40 -18.20
CA GLY A 411 3.56 -14.09 -19.55
C GLY A 411 2.84 -12.88 -20.19
N PRO A 412 3.45 -12.34 -21.27
CA PRO A 412 2.99 -11.10 -21.91
C PRO A 412 1.74 -11.27 -22.78
N ALA A 413 1.31 -12.49 -23.07
CA ALA A 413 0.13 -12.76 -23.91
C ALA A 413 -1.16 -12.20 -23.28
N PHE A 414 -1.28 -12.23 -21.95
CA PHE A 414 -2.47 -11.71 -21.25
C PHE A 414 -2.65 -10.20 -21.43
N PRO A 415 -1.68 -9.32 -21.11
CA PRO A 415 -1.83 -7.91 -21.38
C PRO A 415 -1.88 -7.57 -22.87
N ALA A 416 -1.23 -8.39 -23.74
CA ALA A 416 -1.25 -8.17 -25.19
C ALA A 416 -2.64 -8.32 -25.80
N GLY A 417 -3.50 -9.15 -25.20
CA GLY A 417 -4.88 -9.37 -25.64
C GLY A 417 -5.86 -8.22 -25.35
N HIS A 418 -5.42 -7.16 -24.65
CA HIS A 418 -6.29 -6.06 -24.23
C HIS A 418 -5.82 -4.69 -24.73
N ASN A 419 -6.78 -3.78 -24.90
CA ASN A 419 -6.48 -2.39 -25.23
C ASN A 419 -6.02 -1.64 -23.98
N LEU A 420 -4.72 -1.38 -23.86
CA LEU A 420 -4.11 -0.59 -22.79
C LEU A 420 -3.69 0.82 -23.27
N SER A 421 -4.23 1.29 -24.38
CA SER A 421 -3.82 2.58 -24.99
C SER A 421 -4.15 3.80 -24.13
N THR A 422 -5.11 3.68 -23.21
CA THR A 422 -5.47 4.75 -22.27
C THR A 422 -4.41 4.99 -21.19
N LEU A 423 -3.60 3.99 -20.86
CA LEU A 423 -2.53 4.17 -19.88
C LEU A 423 -1.54 5.23 -20.36
N ARG A 424 -1.25 6.22 -19.53
CA ARG A 424 -0.27 7.27 -19.77
C ARG A 424 0.86 7.30 -18.72
N LEU A 425 0.63 6.74 -17.52
CA LEU A 425 1.60 6.67 -16.45
C LEU A 425 1.44 5.37 -15.65
N LEU A 426 2.56 4.77 -15.28
CA LEU A 426 2.65 3.60 -14.42
C LEU A 426 3.37 3.95 -13.12
N GLY A 427 3.05 3.22 -12.04
CA GLY A 427 3.75 3.41 -10.78
C GLY A 427 3.94 2.10 -10.03
N THR A 428 4.94 2.07 -9.14
CA THR A 428 5.26 0.93 -8.27
C THR A 428 5.38 1.33 -6.80
N VAL A 429 4.95 0.44 -5.90
CA VAL A 429 4.88 0.71 -4.47
C VAL A 429 5.05 -0.53 -3.60
N GLY A 430 5.54 -0.32 -2.38
CA GLY A 430 5.51 -1.28 -1.28
C GLY A 430 6.78 -2.08 -1.08
N GLU A 431 7.58 -2.22 -2.11
CA GLU A 431 8.91 -2.84 -2.08
C GLU A 431 9.78 -2.33 -3.25
N PRO A 432 11.11 -2.43 -3.19
CA PRO A 432 11.95 -2.11 -4.34
C PRO A 432 11.63 -2.99 -5.52
N ILE A 433 11.64 -2.42 -6.74
CA ILE A 433 11.44 -3.18 -7.98
C ILE A 433 12.77 -3.60 -8.59
N ASN A 434 12.88 -4.85 -9.04
CA ASN A 434 14.04 -5.31 -9.79
C ASN A 434 14.09 -4.65 -11.17
N PRO A 435 15.29 -4.31 -11.71
CA PRO A 435 15.42 -3.70 -13.03
C PRO A 435 14.68 -4.43 -14.16
N GLU A 436 14.74 -5.75 -14.18
CA GLU A 436 14.07 -6.55 -15.22
C GLU A 436 12.54 -6.55 -15.09
N ALA A 437 12.01 -6.51 -13.86
CA ALA A 437 10.58 -6.34 -13.64
C ALA A 437 10.11 -4.95 -14.08
N TRP A 438 10.93 -3.92 -13.85
CA TRP A 438 10.68 -2.57 -14.31
C TRP A 438 10.64 -2.49 -15.84
N ILE A 439 11.62 -3.10 -16.53
CA ILE A 439 11.69 -3.16 -18.00
C ILE A 439 10.46 -3.88 -18.55
N TRP A 440 10.13 -5.05 -18.01
CA TRP A 440 8.95 -5.79 -18.43
C TRP A 440 7.67 -4.97 -18.29
N TYR A 441 7.53 -4.26 -17.17
CA TYR A 441 6.39 -3.38 -16.89
C TYR A 441 6.31 -2.23 -17.89
N HIS A 442 7.47 -1.62 -18.20
CA HIS A 442 7.58 -0.56 -19.20
C HIS A 442 7.20 -1.05 -20.60
N GLU A 443 7.74 -2.19 -21.04
CA GLU A 443 7.55 -2.69 -22.40
C GLU A 443 6.16 -3.28 -22.61
N HIS A 444 5.70 -4.14 -21.73
CA HIS A 444 4.48 -4.92 -21.96
C HIS A 444 3.21 -4.22 -21.47
N ILE A 445 3.25 -3.46 -20.40
CA ILE A 445 2.10 -2.73 -19.88
C ILE A 445 2.11 -1.28 -20.36
N GLY A 446 3.25 -0.61 -20.20
CA GLY A 446 3.46 0.78 -20.65
C GLY A 446 3.60 0.95 -22.15
N ARG A 447 3.79 -0.14 -22.91
CA ARG A 447 4.02 -0.14 -24.36
C ARG A 447 5.17 0.78 -24.76
N SER A 448 6.22 0.85 -23.95
CA SER A 448 7.42 1.69 -24.10
C SER A 448 7.12 3.20 -24.24
N ARG A 449 5.94 3.67 -23.83
CA ARG A 449 5.52 5.07 -23.92
C ARG A 449 5.17 5.71 -22.57
N CYS A 450 4.77 4.89 -21.59
CA CYS A 450 4.41 5.38 -20.26
C CYS A 450 5.65 5.55 -19.40
N PRO A 451 5.90 6.73 -18.80
CA PRO A 451 6.89 6.83 -17.71
C PRO A 451 6.46 5.96 -16.53
N ILE A 452 7.46 5.51 -15.76
CA ILE A 452 7.23 4.75 -14.53
C ILE A 452 7.73 5.58 -13.35
N VAL A 453 6.88 5.71 -12.32
CA VAL A 453 7.25 6.28 -11.03
C VAL A 453 7.43 5.15 -10.03
N ASP A 454 8.69 4.89 -9.66
CA ASP A 454 9.03 3.96 -8.57
C ASP A 454 9.10 4.74 -7.27
N THR A 455 8.26 4.39 -6.30
CA THR A 455 8.02 5.23 -5.13
C THR A 455 8.55 4.57 -3.86
N TRP A 456 9.39 5.30 -3.10
CA TRP A 456 9.74 4.91 -1.75
C TRP A 456 9.02 5.78 -0.72
N TRP A 457 8.40 5.12 0.22
CA TRP A 457 7.74 5.69 1.39
C TRP A 457 7.26 4.59 2.34
N GLN A 458 6.77 4.98 3.50
CA GLN A 458 6.38 4.08 4.58
C GLN A 458 5.02 4.50 5.16
N THR A 459 4.41 3.63 5.96
CA THR A 459 3.24 4.02 6.77
C THR A 459 3.58 5.23 7.63
N GLU A 460 4.77 5.24 8.20
CA GLU A 460 5.32 6.29 9.04
C GLU A 460 5.50 7.64 8.32
N THR A 461 5.75 7.63 7.02
CA THR A 461 5.91 8.86 6.25
C THR A 461 4.59 9.47 5.76
N GLY A 462 3.50 8.70 5.78
CA GLY A 462 2.17 9.13 5.37
C GLY A 462 1.99 9.30 3.87
N GLY A 463 3.02 9.65 3.13
CA GLY A 463 3.03 9.84 1.68
C GLY A 463 4.41 9.59 1.07
N ILE A 464 4.49 9.68 -0.26
CA ILE A 464 5.71 9.43 -1.04
C ILE A 464 6.79 10.44 -0.66
N MET A 465 8.03 9.93 -0.51
CA MET A 465 9.21 10.71 -0.10
C MET A 465 10.27 10.75 -1.19
N ILE A 466 10.54 9.62 -1.85
CA ILE A 466 11.54 9.50 -2.92
C ILE A 466 10.86 8.89 -4.14
N SER A 467 10.90 9.57 -5.27
CA SER A 467 10.27 9.13 -6.52
C SER A 467 10.72 10.00 -7.70
N PRO A 468 10.77 9.48 -8.93
CA PRO A 468 10.87 10.35 -10.09
C PRO A 468 9.61 11.22 -10.23
N LEU A 469 9.82 12.45 -10.71
CA LEU A 469 8.73 13.29 -11.22
C LEU A 469 8.65 13.07 -12.73
N PRO A 470 7.55 12.50 -13.27
CA PRO A 470 7.55 11.88 -14.60
C PRO A 470 7.77 12.84 -15.76
N GLY A 471 7.60 14.17 -15.53
CA GLY A 471 7.83 15.18 -16.54
C GLY A 471 9.25 15.74 -16.60
N ILE A 472 10.06 15.51 -15.57
CA ILE A 472 11.38 16.17 -15.45
C ILE A 472 12.52 15.21 -15.07
N THR A 473 12.24 14.02 -14.55
CA THR A 473 13.26 13.08 -14.06
C THR A 473 13.53 12.00 -15.09
N THR A 474 14.80 11.86 -15.54
CA THR A 474 15.24 10.69 -16.30
C THR A 474 15.30 9.50 -15.35
N THR A 475 14.57 8.42 -15.64
CA THR A 475 14.51 7.25 -14.77
C THR A 475 15.60 6.23 -15.10
N LYS A 476 15.97 5.44 -14.08
CA LYS A 476 16.79 4.23 -14.20
C LYS A 476 15.99 3.05 -13.63
N PRO A 477 15.90 1.90 -14.30
CA PRO A 477 15.16 0.75 -13.82
C PRO A 477 15.58 0.32 -12.42
N GLY A 478 14.64 0.27 -11.47
CA GLY A 478 14.87 -0.11 -10.08
C GLY A 478 15.34 1.01 -9.15
N SER A 479 15.50 2.24 -9.65
CA SER A 479 15.84 3.41 -8.82
C SER A 479 14.60 4.23 -8.48
N ALA A 480 14.44 4.57 -7.20
CA ALA A 480 13.45 5.57 -6.76
C ALA A 480 13.89 7.01 -7.10
N THR A 481 15.06 7.20 -7.66
CA THR A 481 15.66 8.44 -8.17
C THR A 481 15.92 9.51 -7.10
N LEU A 482 15.09 10.54 -6.97
CA LEU A 482 15.39 11.71 -6.16
C LEU A 482 14.40 11.87 -5.00
N PRO A 483 14.84 12.37 -3.83
CA PRO A 483 13.92 12.88 -2.82
C PRO A 483 13.01 13.94 -3.44
N LEU A 484 11.72 13.90 -3.09
CA LEU A 484 10.75 14.87 -3.62
C LEU A 484 11.05 16.30 -3.12
N PRO A 485 10.57 17.33 -3.82
CA PRO A 485 10.68 18.70 -3.36
C PRO A 485 10.16 18.87 -1.92
N GLY A 486 10.95 19.52 -1.07
CA GLY A 486 10.64 19.71 0.35
C GLY A 486 10.98 18.53 1.27
N VAL A 487 11.58 17.46 0.73
CA VAL A 487 12.05 16.28 1.48
C VAL A 487 13.58 16.34 1.62
N SER A 488 14.07 16.22 2.86
CA SER A 488 15.51 16.26 3.19
C SER A 488 16.00 14.85 3.57
N ALA A 489 16.35 14.05 2.54
CA ALA A 489 16.93 12.72 2.73
C ALA A 489 18.46 12.80 2.80
N GLU A 490 19.06 12.01 3.69
CA GLU A 490 20.51 11.91 3.88
C GLU A 490 20.92 10.44 3.99
N LEU A 491 22.02 10.09 3.32
CA LEU A 491 22.67 8.80 3.46
C LEU A 491 23.72 8.88 4.57
N VAL A 492 23.72 7.93 5.51
CA VAL A 492 24.70 7.89 6.60
C VAL A 492 25.35 6.51 6.73
N ASP A 493 26.56 6.48 7.26
CA ASP A 493 27.23 5.23 7.63
C ASP A 493 26.75 4.68 8.99
N THR A 494 27.38 3.62 9.49
CA THR A 494 27.04 3.00 10.77
C THR A 494 27.28 3.91 11.97
N SER A 495 28.20 4.88 11.86
CA SER A 495 28.53 5.86 12.88
C SER A 495 27.60 7.08 12.87
N GLY A 496 26.78 7.23 11.82
CA GLY A 496 25.93 8.40 11.56
C GLY A 496 26.65 9.51 10.79
N ALA A 497 27.85 9.27 10.25
CA ALA A 497 28.53 10.23 9.38
C ALA A 497 27.84 10.26 8.01
N ALA A 498 27.61 11.48 7.48
CA ALA A 498 26.98 11.69 6.20
C ALA A 498 27.84 11.16 5.04
N LEU A 499 27.20 10.50 4.08
CA LEU A 499 27.81 9.98 2.86
C LEU A 499 27.19 10.68 1.65
N GLU A 500 28.03 11.21 0.76
CA GLU A 500 27.54 11.79 -0.50
C GLU A 500 27.09 10.72 -1.50
N ARG A 501 27.76 9.57 -1.51
CA ARG A 501 27.57 8.45 -2.46
C ARG A 501 27.90 7.12 -1.82
N GLY A 502 27.51 6.04 -2.51
CA GLY A 502 27.76 4.68 -2.06
C GLY A 502 26.59 4.11 -1.28
N GLY A 503 26.84 3.06 -0.51
CA GLY A 503 25.82 2.36 0.29
C GLY A 503 25.84 2.80 1.75
N GLY A 504 24.66 2.93 2.35
CA GLY A 504 24.49 3.35 3.73
C GLY A 504 23.06 3.18 4.25
N PHE A 505 22.71 3.95 5.26
CA PHE A 505 21.41 3.98 5.88
C PHE A 505 20.65 5.22 5.45
N LEU A 506 19.39 5.04 5.07
CA LEU A 506 18.49 6.15 4.74
C LEU A 506 17.98 6.82 6.01
N THR A 507 18.22 8.11 6.09
CA THR A 507 17.70 8.99 7.15
C THR A 507 17.01 10.21 6.55
N LEU A 508 16.13 10.84 7.33
CA LEU A 508 15.50 12.13 7.00
C LEU A 508 15.90 13.13 8.08
N THR A 509 16.43 14.28 7.65
CA THR A 509 17.04 15.28 8.56
C THR A 509 16.07 16.34 9.03
N GLU A 510 14.95 16.50 8.33
CA GLU A 510 13.94 17.51 8.65
C GLU A 510 12.54 16.89 8.64
N PRO A 511 11.60 17.41 9.42
CA PRO A 511 10.22 16.94 9.43
C PRO A 511 9.51 17.29 8.11
N TRP A 512 8.54 16.51 7.73
CA TRP A 512 7.67 16.70 6.57
C TRP A 512 6.20 16.69 7.02
N PRO A 513 5.27 17.28 6.27
CA PRO A 513 3.91 17.51 6.74
C PRO A 513 3.16 16.24 7.16
N GLY A 514 3.28 15.17 6.40
CA GLY A 514 2.64 13.87 6.68
C GLY A 514 3.45 12.94 7.59
N MET A 515 4.48 13.43 8.29
CA MET A 515 5.24 12.65 9.26
C MET A 515 4.31 12.08 10.34
N LEU A 516 4.53 10.82 10.72
CA LEU A 516 3.85 10.25 11.89
C LEU A 516 4.07 11.15 13.12
N ARG A 517 3.07 11.28 13.97
CA ARG A 517 3.20 12.08 15.20
C ARG A 517 3.74 11.28 16.37
N THR A 518 3.34 10.01 16.45
CA THR A 518 3.81 9.07 17.49
C THR A 518 3.36 7.65 17.14
N ILE A 519 3.70 6.68 17.98
CA ILE A 519 3.04 5.38 18.09
C ILE A 519 1.92 5.52 19.13
N TRP A 520 0.71 5.11 18.80
CA TRP A 520 -0.45 5.22 19.66
C TRP A 520 -0.20 4.62 21.05
N GLY A 521 -0.34 5.47 22.08
CA GLY A 521 -0.15 5.07 23.47
C GLY A 521 1.30 4.72 23.86
N ASP A 522 2.30 4.92 22.99
CA ASP A 522 3.69 4.49 23.24
C ASP A 522 4.72 5.44 22.61
N ASP A 523 4.81 6.66 23.13
CA ASP A 523 5.75 7.70 22.66
C ASP A 523 7.22 7.30 22.90
N GLU A 524 7.50 6.53 23.92
CA GLU A 524 8.86 6.03 24.18
C GLU A 524 9.32 5.07 23.06
N ARG A 525 8.46 4.15 22.64
CA ARG A 525 8.73 3.25 21.51
C ARG A 525 8.91 4.03 20.20
N TYR A 526 8.16 5.14 20.00
CA TYR A 526 8.36 6.06 18.88
C TYR A 526 9.78 6.63 18.86
N ARG A 527 10.26 7.17 20.00
CA ARG A 527 11.61 7.71 20.14
C ARG A 527 12.67 6.65 19.92
N GLN A 528 12.54 5.49 20.55
CA GLN A 528 13.49 4.39 20.43
C GLN A 528 13.57 3.84 19.02
N THR A 529 12.44 3.66 18.34
CA THR A 529 12.38 3.02 17.03
C THR A 529 12.98 3.90 15.93
N TYR A 530 12.68 5.21 15.95
CA TYR A 530 12.96 6.06 14.79
C TYR A 530 14.02 7.14 15.04
N TRP A 531 14.36 7.45 16.28
CA TRP A 531 15.21 8.62 16.60
C TRP A 531 16.44 8.30 17.44
N GLN A 532 16.48 7.14 18.08
CA GLN A 532 17.56 6.81 19.01
C GLN A 532 18.86 6.47 18.29
N ARG A 533 18.76 5.75 17.16
CA ARG A 533 19.95 5.24 16.44
C ARG A 533 20.82 6.37 15.87
N PHE A 534 20.20 7.38 15.29
CA PHE A 534 20.87 8.55 14.73
C PHE A 534 20.22 9.81 15.31
N PRO A 535 20.76 10.37 16.41
CA PRO A 535 20.16 11.52 17.08
C PRO A 535 19.95 12.71 16.13
N GLY A 536 18.76 13.31 16.18
CA GLY A 536 18.38 14.43 15.32
C GLY A 536 17.96 14.05 13.89
N ARG A 537 17.92 12.75 13.54
CA ARG A 537 17.49 12.23 12.24
C ARG A 537 16.42 11.15 12.42
N TYR A 538 15.39 11.21 11.59
CA TYR A 538 14.47 10.09 11.45
C TYR A 538 15.15 8.93 10.74
N PHE A 539 15.20 7.77 11.37
CA PHE A 539 15.79 6.56 10.79
C PHE A 539 14.68 5.69 10.16
N ALA A 540 14.70 5.60 8.84
CA ALA A 540 13.69 4.83 8.09
C ALA A 540 13.75 3.30 8.33
N GLY A 541 14.87 2.79 8.82
CA GLY A 541 15.12 1.34 8.93
C GLY A 541 15.41 0.67 7.59
N ASP A 542 15.69 1.45 6.55
CA ASP A 542 16.02 0.98 5.20
C ASP A 542 17.50 1.30 4.86
N GLY A 543 18.14 0.34 4.19
CA GLY A 543 19.42 0.54 3.53
C GLY A 543 19.19 1.19 2.15
N ALA A 544 20.10 2.08 1.78
CA ALA A 544 20.04 2.75 0.49
C ALA A 544 21.45 2.92 -0.11
N LYS A 545 21.48 3.16 -1.41
CA LYS A 545 22.65 3.58 -2.17
C LYS A 545 22.35 4.87 -2.90
N VAL A 546 23.31 5.78 -2.95
CA VAL A 546 23.27 6.95 -3.83
C VAL A 546 24.35 6.77 -4.91
N ASP A 547 23.93 6.82 -6.19
CA ASP A 547 24.83 6.64 -7.32
C ASP A 547 25.55 7.95 -7.73
N GLU A 548 26.36 7.89 -8.80
CA GLU A 548 27.13 9.03 -9.35
C GLU A 548 26.27 10.18 -9.89
N TYR A 549 24.95 9.92 -10.10
CA TYR A 549 23.96 10.93 -10.54
C TYR A 549 23.14 11.50 -9.39
N GLY A 550 23.40 11.04 -8.14
CA GLY A 550 22.61 11.40 -6.97
C GLY A 550 21.29 10.63 -6.85
N TYR A 551 21.13 9.53 -7.60
CA TYR A 551 19.93 8.72 -7.58
C TYR A 551 19.93 7.69 -6.46
N TRP A 552 18.80 7.60 -5.76
CA TRP A 552 18.57 6.71 -4.63
C TRP A 552 18.09 5.35 -5.07
N TRP A 553 18.75 4.32 -4.54
CA TRP A 553 18.43 2.91 -4.73
C TRP A 553 18.11 2.30 -3.38
N LEU A 554 16.94 1.74 -3.21
CA LEU A 554 16.54 1.09 -1.96
C LEU A 554 17.07 -0.34 -1.96
N LEU A 555 17.86 -0.68 -0.93
CA LEU A 555 18.49 -1.99 -0.79
C LEU A 555 17.68 -2.94 0.13
N GLY A 556 16.52 -2.49 0.62
CA GLY A 556 15.64 -3.23 1.52
C GLY A 556 15.86 -2.85 2.99
N ARG A 557 15.21 -3.62 3.88
CA ARG A 557 15.29 -3.39 5.32
C ARG A 557 16.69 -3.67 5.84
N VAL A 558 17.15 -2.86 6.78
CA VAL A 558 18.48 -3.04 7.41
C VAL A 558 18.57 -4.39 8.14
N ASP A 559 17.44 -4.88 8.66
CA ASP A 559 17.36 -6.19 9.32
C ASP A 559 17.51 -7.37 8.33
N ASP A 560 17.33 -7.13 7.03
CA ASP A 560 17.47 -8.11 5.95
C ASP A 560 18.86 -8.05 5.27
N VAL A 561 19.76 -7.16 5.68
CA VAL A 561 21.13 -7.08 5.15
C VAL A 561 21.94 -8.31 5.58
N LEU A 562 22.58 -8.93 4.60
CA LEU A 562 23.44 -10.12 4.80
C LEU A 562 24.84 -9.69 5.25
N ASN A 563 25.42 -10.44 6.20
CA ASN A 563 26.83 -10.27 6.58
C ASN A 563 27.62 -11.52 6.18
N VAL A 564 28.20 -11.50 4.98
CA VAL A 564 28.90 -12.63 4.37
C VAL A 564 30.40 -12.35 4.33
N GLY A 565 31.18 -13.06 5.13
CA GLY A 565 32.63 -12.89 5.16
C GLY A 565 33.10 -11.49 5.53
N GLY A 566 32.33 -10.75 6.34
CA GLY A 566 32.60 -9.36 6.73
C GLY A 566 32.02 -8.32 5.76
N HIS A 567 31.40 -8.72 4.67
CA HIS A 567 30.74 -7.83 3.70
C HIS A 567 29.25 -7.73 4.00
N ARG A 568 28.71 -6.52 3.87
CA ARG A 568 27.29 -6.21 4.07
C ARG A 568 26.61 -6.11 2.72
N ILE A 569 25.87 -7.15 2.35
CA ILE A 569 25.23 -7.30 1.03
C ILE A 569 23.71 -7.12 1.19
N GLY A 570 23.11 -6.26 0.37
CA GLY A 570 21.66 -6.12 0.30
C GLY A 570 21.02 -7.35 -0.33
N THR A 571 20.00 -7.93 0.32
CA THR A 571 19.27 -9.08 -0.25
C THR A 571 18.73 -8.78 -1.64
N MET A 572 18.27 -7.54 -1.87
CA MET A 572 17.72 -7.09 -3.15
C MET A 572 18.73 -7.17 -4.30
N GLU A 573 20.02 -6.98 -4.08
CA GLU A 573 21.01 -7.07 -5.15
C GLU A 573 21.17 -8.51 -5.64
N VAL A 574 21.17 -9.49 -4.71
CA VAL A 574 21.24 -10.91 -5.03
C VAL A 574 19.92 -11.37 -5.70
N GLU A 575 18.78 -10.93 -5.17
CA GLU A 575 17.46 -11.21 -5.75
C GLU A 575 17.34 -10.65 -7.17
N SER A 576 17.82 -9.42 -7.39
CA SER A 576 17.82 -8.79 -8.72
C SER A 576 18.70 -9.56 -9.71
N ALA A 577 19.89 -10.00 -9.28
CA ALA A 577 20.78 -10.80 -10.11
C ALA A 577 20.16 -12.17 -10.47
N LEU A 578 19.39 -12.78 -9.55
CA LEU A 578 18.65 -14.02 -9.83
C LEU A 578 17.51 -13.79 -10.82
N VAL A 579 16.72 -12.73 -10.64
CA VAL A 579 15.57 -12.38 -11.49
C VAL A 579 15.99 -11.95 -12.91
N ASP A 580 17.22 -11.44 -13.07
CA ASP A 580 17.82 -11.16 -14.39
C ASP A 580 17.97 -12.43 -15.27
N HIS A 581 18.01 -13.62 -14.67
CA HIS A 581 18.10 -14.86 -15.44
C HIS A 581 16.75 -15.20 -16.09
N PRO A 582 16.71 -15.54 -17.41
CA PRO A 582 15.46 -15.76 -18.15
C PRO A 582 14.49 -16.77 -17.54
N ALA A 583 14.99 -17.80 -16.85
CA ALA A 583 14.18 -18.84 -16.22
C ALA A 583 13.50 -18.40 -14.91
N VAL A 584 13.94 -17.31 -14.28
CA VAL A 584 13.50 -16.90 -12.94
C VAL A 584 12.36 -15.90 -13.04
N ALA A 585 11.27 -16.17 -12.30
CA ALA A 585 10.14 -15.26 -12.15
C ALA A 585 10.28 -14.38 -10.91
N GLU A 586 10.67 -15.00 -9.78
CA GLU A 586 10.77 -14.33 -8.49
C GLU A 586 11.86 -14.99 -7.64
N ALA A 587 12.55 -14.22 -6.81
CA ALA A 587 13.51 -14.71 -5.86
C ALA A 587 13.39 -14.00 -4.54
N ALA A 588 13.64 -14.70 -3.44
CA ALA A 588 13.82 -14.14 -2.12
C ALA A 588 15.10 -14.69 -1.50
N VAL A 589 15.87 -13.83 -0.86
CA VAL A 589 17.17 -14.17 -0.29
C VAL A 589 17.20 -13.87 1.19
N VAL A 590 17.77 -14.79 1.96
CA VAL A 590 17.98 -14.66 3.41
C VAL A 590 19.35 -15.15 3.80
N GLY A 591 19.88 -14.63 4.91
CA GLY A 591 21.10 -15.13 5.53
C GLY A 591 20.77 -16.30 6.46
N LYS A 592 21.50 -17.39 6.35
CA LYS A 592 21.53 -18.47 7.36
C LYS A 592 22.89 -18.47 8.09
N HIS A 593 22.91 -18.94 9.32
CA HIS A 593 24.15 -19.02 10.09
C HIS A 593 25.21 -19.86 9.38
N HIS A 594 26.46 -19.42 9.42
CA HIS A 594 27.60 -20.14 8.84
C HIS A 594 28.87 -19.86 9.67
N ASP A 595 29.49 -20.91 10.20
CA ASP A 595 30.61 -20.83 11.15
C ASP A 595 31.82 -20.02 10.68
N LEU A 596 32.15 -20.09 9.40
CA LEU A 596 33.33 -19.41 8.82
C LEU A 596 33.01 -18.04 8.23
N LYS A 597 31.82 -17.86 7.64
CA LYS A 597 31.45 -16.62 6.90
C LYS A 597 30.59 -15.67 7.74
N GLY A 598 30.15 -16.08 8.92
CA GLY A 598 29.12 -15.41 9.70
C GLY A 598 27.74 -15.76 9.19
N GLN A 599 27.46 -15.44 7.91
CA GLN A 599 26.24 -15.87 7.22
C GLN A 599 26.56 -16.49 5.85
N ALA A 600 25.76 -17.48 5.46
CA ALA A 600 25.67 -18.04 4.10
C ALA A 600 24.39 -17.50 3.43
N ILE A 601 24.40 -17.41 2.12
CA ILE A 601 23.29 -16.91 1.31
C ILE A 601 22.37 -18.07 0.94
N ALA A 602 21.13 -18.06 1.44
CA ALA A 602 20.09 -18.99 1.03
C ALA A 602 19.08 -18.27 0.11
N ALA A 603 18.89 -18.77 -1.10
CA ALA A 603 17.97 -18.21 -2.08
C ALA A 603 16.78 -19.16 -2.31
N PHE A 604 15.58 -18.59 -2.29
CA PHE A 604 14.33 -19.25 -2.64
C PHE A 604 13.87 -18.69 -3.98
N VAL A 605 13.69 -19.56 -4.98
CA VAL A 605 13.49 -19.14 -6.37
C VAL A 605 12.22 -19.76 -6.94
N THR A 606 11.37 -18.92 -7.53
CA THR A 606 10.21 -19.33 -8.33
C THR A 606 10.57 -19.20 -9.82
N LEU A 607 10.35 -20.27 -10.59
CA LEU A 607 10.63 -20.28 -12.02
C LEU A 607 9.43 -19.79 -12.84
N LYS A 608 9.72 -19.22 -14.02
CA LYS A 608 8.72 -18.95 -15.05
C LYS A 608 8.15 -20.27 -15.60
N GLU A 609 6.91 -20.25 -16.04
CA GLU A 609 6.27 -21.42 -16.64
C GLU A 609 7.10 -21.98 -17.80
N GLY A 610 7.14 -23.33 -17.91
CA GLY A 610 7.94 -24.05 -18.92
C GLY A 610 9.37 -24.35 -18.49
N ASN A 611 9.88 -23.85 -17.37
CA ASN A 611 11.20 -24.19 -16.85
C ASN A 611 11.11 -25.27 -15.78
N GLN A 612 12.08 -26.18 -15.76
CA GLN A 612 12.13 -27.29 -14.79
C GLN A 612 13.18 -27.05 -13.71
N ALA A 613 12.79 -27.30 -12.48
CA ALA A 613 13.68 -27.28 -11.33
C ALA A 613 14.61 -28.49 -11.34
N ASN A 614 15.91 -28.28 -11.49
CA ASN A 614 16.92 -29.33 -11.45
C ASN A 614 18.26 -28.81 -10.89
N ALA A 615 19.22 -29.72 -10.66
CA ALA A 615 20.52 -29.39 -10.10
C ALA A 615 21.35 -28.52 -11.08
N ASP A 616 21.32 -28.80 -12.36
CA ASP A 616 22.07 -28.03 -13.36
C ASP A 616 21.65 -26.57 -13.39
N LEU A 617 20.33 -26.28 -13.30
CA LEU A 617 19.83 -24.90 -13.23
C LEU A 617 20.28 -24.20 -11.95
N LYS A 618 20.41 -24.88 -10.80
CA LYS A 618 20.98 -24.26 -9.58
C LYS A 618 22.40 -23.77 -9.81
N ASP A 619 23.25 -24.61 -10.46
CA ASP A 619 24.63 -24.23 -10.74
C ASP A 619 24.73 -23.11 -11.77
N VAL A 620 23.86 -23.11 -12.80
CA VAL A 620 23.74 -22.02 -13.77
C VAL A 620 23.35 -20.71 -13.06
N LEU A 621 22.38 -20.73 -12.15
CA LEU A 621 21.96 -19.55 -11.41
C LEU A 621 23.03 -19.05 -10.46
N LYS A 622 23.75 -19.92 -9.75
CA LYS A 622 24.91 -19.56 -8.91
C LYS A 622 26.01 -18.90 -9.72
N ALA A 623 26.34 -19.47 -10.89
CA ALA A 623 27.33 -18.89 -11.81
C ALA A 623 26.85 -17.56 -12.39
N HIS A 624 25.55 -17.43 -12.67
CA HIS A 624 24.96 -16.19 -13.16
C HIS A 624 25.08 -15.05 -12.14
N VAL A 625 24.73 -15.28 -10.87
CA VAL A 625 24.91 -14.31 -9.79
C VAL A 625 26.39 -13.93 -9.64
N THR A 626 27.30 -14.91 -9.65
CA THR A 626 28.75 -14.66 -9.58
C THR A 626 29.23 -13.74 -10.70
N ARG A 627 28.74 -13.96 -11.93
CA ARG A 627 29.09 -13.13 -13.08
C ARG A 627 28.53 -11.71 -13.01
N LYS A 628 27.30 -11.57 -12.49
CA LYS A 628 26.59 -10.29 -12.43
C LYS A 628 27.09 -9.37 -11.31
N ILE A 629 27.29 -9.90 -10.10
CA ILE A 629 27.56 -9.10 -8.90
C ILE A 629 28.74 -9.60 -8.07
N GLY A 630 29.45 -10.64 -8.52
CA GLY A 630 30.68 -11.10 -7.88
C GLY A 630 30.53 -12.36 -7.02
N ALA A 631 31.67 -13.01 -6.76
CA ALA A 631 31.72 -14.30 -6.06
C ALA A 631 31.22 -14.23 -4.60
N ILE A 632 31.35 -13.08 -3.96
CA ILE A 632 30.92 -12.88 -2.57
C ILE A 632 29.40 -13.01 -2.40
N ALA A 633 28.64 -12.67 -3.44
CA ALA A 633 27.18 -12.72 -3.43
C ALA A 633 26.62 -14.05 -3.98
N ARG A 634 27.51 -15.01 -4.31
CA ARG A 634 27.10 -16.32 -4.83
C ARG A 634 26.24 -17.06 -3.78
N PRO A 635 24.99 -17.46 -4.09
CA PRO A 635 24.20 -18.25 -3.17
C PRO A 635 24.87 -19.57 -2.82
N ASP A 636 24.94 -19.86 -1.52
CA ASP A 636 25.41 -21.16 -1.04
C ASP A 636 24.34 -22.22 -1.36
N ASP A 637 23.06 -21.85 -1.13
CA ASP A 637 21.91 -22.69 -1.39
C ASP A 637 20.87 -22.03 -2.29
N ILE A 638 20.27 -22.83 -3.20
CA ILE A 638 19.09 -22.44 -3.98
C ILE A 638 18.01 -23.51 -3.78
N LEU A 639 16.83 -23.09 -3.30
CA LEU A 639 15.64 -23.91 -3.21
C LEU A 639 14.61 -23.41 -4.21
N PHE A 640 14.15 -24.30 -5.12
CA PHE A 640 13.06 -23.97 -6.02
C PHE A 640 11.72 -24.17 -5.33
N SER A 641 10.82 -23.20 -5.46
CA SER A 641 9.48 -23.24 -4.91
C SER A 641 8.46 -22.78 -5.95
N ALA A 642 7.27 -23.36 -5.90
CA ALA A 642 6.18 -22.93 -6.77
C ALA A 642 5.70 -21.51 -6.44
N ASP A 643 5.80 -21.10 -5.16
CA ASP A 643 5.49 -19.76 -4.67
C ASP A 643 6.33 -19.45 -3.42
N LEU A 644 6.40 -18.16 -3.04
CA LEU A 644 7.09 -17.68 -1.85
C LEU A 644 6.08 -17.28 -0.77
N PRO A 645 6.41 -17.40 0.53
CA PRO A 645 5.54 -16.95 1.60
C PRO A 645 5.40 -15.42 1.55
N LYS A 646 4.16 -14.98 1.38
CA LYS A 646 3.82 -13.56 1.25
C LYS A 646 2.79 -13.17 2.28
N THR A 647 2.86 -11.94 2.71
CA THR A 647 1.73 -11.31 3.37
C THR A 647 0.55 -11.23 2.40
N ARG A 648 -0.65 -11.02 2.93
CA ARG A 648 -1.84 -10.82 2.10
C ARG A 648 -1.77 -9.57 1.21
N SER A 649 -0.87 -8.62 1.53
CA SER A 649 -0.52 -7.50 0.66
C SER A 649 0.46 -7.86 -0.47
N GLY A 650 0.93 -9.11 -0.53
CA GLY A 650 1.89 -9.58 -1.52
C GLY A 650 3.36 -9.42 -1.13
N LYS A 651 3.68 -8.80 0.00
CA LYS A 651 5.06 -8.62 0.46
C LYS A 651 5.66 -9.95 0.92
N ILE A 652 6.87 -10.29 0.45
CA ILE A 652 7.59 -11.51 0.82
C ILE A 652 7.93 -11.48 2.32
N MET A 653 7.63 -12.56 3.03
CA MET A 653 7.89 -12.73 4.45
C MET A 653 9.27 -13.36 4.68
N ARG A 654 10.35 -12.58 4.46
CA ARG A 654 11.74 -13.06 4.59
C ARG A 654 12.04 -13.65 5.96
N ARG A 655 11.40 -13.14 7.02
CA ARG A 655 11.54 -13.71 8.37
C ARG A 655 11.18 -15.20 8.41
N LEU A 656 10.07 -15.61 7.81
CA LEU A 656 9.67 -17.02 7.75
C LEU A 656 10.62 -17.86 6.88
N LEU A 657 11.12 -17.29 5.77
CA LEU A 657 12.14 -17.96 4.95
C LEU A 657 13.45 -18.14 5.73
N LYS A 658 13.83 -17.17 6.55
CA LYS A 658 14.99 -17.28 7.43
C LYS A 658 14.79 -18.36 8.51
N ASP A 659 13.62 -18.40 9.16
CA ASP A 659 13.30 -19.44 10.11
C ASP A 659 13.38 -20.85 9.49
N ILE A 660 12.88 -21.01 8.26
CA ILE A 660 12.99 -22.26 7.48
C ILE A 660 14.47 -22.59 7.17
N ALA A 661 15.23 -21.60 6.68
CA ALA A 661 16.64 -21.78 6.30
C ALA A 661 17.56 -22.09 7.49
N GLU A 662 17.15 -21.74 8.69
CA GLU A 662 17.87 -22.02 9.94
C GLU A 662 17.26 -23.16 10.77
N GLY A 663 16.25 -23.88 10.24
CA GLY A 663 15.60 -25.01 10.94
C GLY A 663 14.88 -24.60 12.23
N ARG A 664 14.49 -23.32 12.36
CA ARG A 664 13.84 -22.79 13.57
C ARG A 664 12.33 -22.95 13.55
N ALA A 665 11.71 -22.89 14.72
CA ALA A 665 10.26 -22.78 14.82
C ALA A 665 9.79 -21.50 14.12
N LEU A 666 8.70 -21.62 13.35
CA LEU A 666 8.13 -20.49 12.63
C LEU A 666 7.62 -19.43 13.62
N GLY A 667 8.00 -18.17 13.37
CA GLY A 667 7.43 -17.06 14.12
C GLY A 667 5.98 -16.76 13.70
N ASP A 668 5.50 -15.54 14.01
CA ASP A 668 4.12 -15.11 13.71
C ASP A 668 3.75 -15.29 12.23
N THR A 669 2.70 -16.07 11.97
CA THR A 669 2.15 -16.37 10.63
C THR A 669 0.79 -15.72 10.38
N THR A 670 0.28 -14.89 11.27
CA THR A 670 -1.08 -14.31 11.23
C THR A 670 -1.35 -13.46 9.99
N THR A 671 -0.31 -12.88 9.39
CA THR A 671 -0.40 -12.04 8.17
C THR A 671 -0.17 -12.82 6.88
N LEU A 672 0.08 -14.12 6.94
CA LEU A 672 0.41 -14.97 5.81
C LEU A 672 -0.80 -15.17 4.88
N ALA A 673 -0.57 -15.05 3.57
CA ALA A 673 -1.63 -15.20 2.56
C ALA A 673 -2.08 -16.65 2.39
N ASP A 674 -1.12 -17.58 2.36
CA ASP A 674 -1.37 -19.03 2.25
C ASP A 674 -0.41 -19.82 3.17
N PRO A 675 -0.92 -20.37 4.27
CA PRO A 675 -0.11 -21.19 5.19
C PRO A 675 0.52 -22.44 4.54
N ASN A 676 -0.11 -22.99 3.50
CA ASN A 676 0.40 -24.20 2.86
C ASN A 676 1.73 -23.97 2.14
N VAL A 677 2.01 -22.73 1.69
CA VAL A 677 3.31 -22.40 1.06
C VAL A 677 4.46 -22.63 2.04
N VAL A 678 4.29 -22.20 3.30
CA VAL A 678 5.32 -22.31 4.33
C VAL A 678 5.53 -23.79 4.71
N ASN A 679 4.45 -24.56 4.89
CA ASN A 679 4.54 -25.97 5.22
C ASN A 679 5.29 -26.76 4.11
N ARG A 680 4.93 -26.54 2.86
CA ARG A 680 5.63 -27.17 1.71
C ARG A 680 7.11 -26.79 1.65
N LEU A 681 7.44 -25.51 1.86
CA LEU A 681 8.83 -25.06 1.88
C LEU A 681 9.63 -25.68 3.03
N LYS A 682 9.03 -25.83 4.20
CA LYS A 682 9.65 -26.49 5.34
C LYS A 682 9.94 -27.96 5.07
N GLU A 683 8.95 -28.72 4.57
CA GLU A 683 9.11 -30.10 4.16
C GLU A 683 10.24 -30.27 3.12
N MET A 684 10.24 -29.44 2.07
CA MET A 684 11.28 -29.46 1.01
C MET A 684 12.67 -29.11 1.56
N TYR A 685 12.77 -28.26 2.59
CA TYR A 685 14.06 -27.90 3.18
C TYR A 685 14.57 -29.00 4.10
N GLU A 686 13.71 -29.63 4.90
CA GLU A 686 14.02 -30.78 5.77
C GLU A 686 14.45 -32.01 4.97
N GLU A 687 13.78 -32.31 3.84
CA GLU A 687 14.17 -33.39 2.91
C GLU A 687 15.56 -33.19 2.27
N LYS A 688 16.05 -31.95 2.18
CA LYS A 688 17.37 -31.65 1.65
C LYS A 688 18.49 -31.84 2.66
N GLU A 689 18.20 -31.70 3.96
CA GLU A 689 19.19 -31.85 5.04
C GLU A 689 19.33 -33.32 5.51
N THR A 690 18.37 -34.20 5.18
CA THR A 690 18.46 -35.66 5.36
C THR A 690 19.10 -36.32 4.15
#